data_19ddd0f063d1d7c2fcea74d85b34798e
#
_entry.id   19ddd0f063d1d7c2fcea74d85b34798e
#
_cell.length_a   1.000
_cell.length_b   1.000
_cell.length_c   1.000
_cell.angle_alpha   90.00
_cell.angle_beta   90.00
_cell.angle_gamma   90.00
#
_symmetry.space_group_name_H-M   'P 1'
#
loop_
_entity.id
_entity.type
_entity.pdbx_description
1 polymer ?
#
loop_
_entity_poly.entity_id
_entity_poly.type
_entity_poly.pdbx_seq_one_letter_code
_entity_poly.pdbx_strand_id
1 'polypeptide(L)'
;MRRGMIAGWTLLIAIAAVAVHVTAQQDEGPILRPKTPSTKPATATLLVMCDLACSWKLDGETKGHIFAGGAAKARVEFGQHVVIATTEDGADQASHFSEIKASGQTVITIELKPVRAARLQTQQTAQEEAARIQDLHDHAGDRLQEGQALYDLKRYEEARPLLQKACDGGNMAGCARLGHLYDYGQGVTQDSLQAISLYQKACDAGEMSGCGELSGFYNNGAGVAQDYSRARMLAQKACDGGSMDGCVRLGYLYDSGQGGTQDFIQERALYQRACDHGNMWGCSSLGVLYDSGHGVIQDFAQGRALVEKGCDGGSAIGCAMLGMLYENGQGVNRDYTQARTYYQKACDGEYMSGCTYLGNLYYSGHGVTQDYSQARTLYKEACDGGTRTGCTYLGNIYYSGQGGPRDYFQARTFFQKACDLGDVVGCSSLGSVYSSGLGVTQDFSLARTFFQKACDGGIMAACTSLGNLYYGGQGVAQDYSQARTLFQKACDGGYMWGCTNLGTLYSNGQGVAQDYSQARTFYQRACDGGVMSTCTSLGNLYYGGQGGAQDFNQASSTYKKACDGGDMLACTSLGNLYYGGQGVTKNYPEARTLYQKACDGGNLSACSSLGAIYEDAQGTPKDYVQARSLYQRACDGGNFIACASLGWLYFKGRGVSKDYAQARPLLEKACGGGIMAACNNLGWLYEHGDGVSQDYTQARSLYQRACDGGIKYACDNLRMLR
;
A
#
# COMPACT_ATOMS: atom_id res chain seq x y z
N MET A 1 23.99 1.97 23.37
CA MET A 1 23.70 0.59 23.75
C MET A 1 22.72 0.07 22.70
N ARG A 2 23.24 -0.77 21.80
CA ARG A 2 22.55 -1.23 20.60
C ARG A 2 21.63 -2.39 20.99
N ARG A 3 20.31 -2.19 20.91
CA ARG A 3 19.35 -3.29 20.88
C ARG A 3 19.40 -3.88 19.47
N GLY A 4 19.87 -5.14 19.38
CA GLY A 4 19.89 -5.88 18.14
C GLY A 4 18.48 -6.14 17.62
N MET A 5 18.26 -5.79 16.37
CA MET A 5 17.11 -6.21 15.59
C MET A 5 17.36 -7.63 15.09
N ILE A 6 16.57 -8.57 15.58
CA ILE A 6 16.20 -9.76 14.84
C ILE A 6 14.69 -9.87 15.00
N ALA A 7 13.99 -9.01 14.32
CA ALA A 7 12.64 -9.27 13.87
C ALA A 7 12.76 -9.61 12.39
N GLY A 8 12.03 -10.63 11.98
CA GLY A 8 12.06 -11.16 10.63
C GLY A 8 12.20 -10.07 9.58
N TRP A 9 12.95 -10.38 8.56
CA TRP A 9 13.13 -9.57 7.36
C TRP A 9 11.79 -9.34 6.65
N THR A 10 11.00 -8.46 7.20
CA THR A 10 9.98 -7.77 6.47
C THR A 10 10.66 -6.58 5.81
N LEU A 11 11.04 -6.77 4.56
CA LEU A 11 11.41 -5.66 3.69
C LEU A 11 10.24 -4.68 3.71
N LEU A 12 10.37 -3.59 4.45
CA LEU A 12 9.51 -2.43 4.38
C LEU A 12 9.71 -1.80 2.99
N ILE A 13 8.97 -2.29 2.00
CA ILE A 13 8.69 -1.45 0.84
C ILE A 13 7.75 -0.38 1.38
N ALA A 14 8.33 0.77 1.70
CA ALA A 14 7.58 1.99 1.95
C ALA A 14 6.85 2.34 0.65
N ILE A 15 5.64 1.81 0.48
CA ILE A 15 4.71 2.38 -0.48
C ILE A 15 4.33 3.72 0.12
N ALA A 16 4.95 4.79 -0.40
CA ALA A 16 4.50 6.13 -0.14
C ALA A 16 3.05 6.23 -0.60
N ALA A 17 2.12 6.12 0.35
CA ALA A 17 0.74 6.47 0.13
C ALA A 17 0.70 7.98 -0.12
N VAL A 18 0.76 8.38 -1.37
CA VAL A 18 0.41 9.75 -1.79
C VAL A 18 -1.08 9.89 -1.52
N ALA A 19 -1.42 10.46 -0.38
CA ALA A 19 -2.77 10.91 -0.10
C ALA A 19 -3.04 12.13 -1.01
N VAL A 20 -3.59 11.89 -2.19
CA VAL A 20 -4.19 12.95 -2.99
C VAL A 20 -5.51 13.30 -2.31
N HIS A 21 -5.53 14.45 -1.65
CA HIS A 21 -6.78 15.09 -1.23
C HIS A 21 -7.51 15.57 -2.48
N VAL A 22 -8.47 14.79 -2.93
CA VAL A 22 -9.50 15.27 -3.86
C VAL A 22 -10.71 15.65 -3.03
N THR A 23 -10.88 16.95 -2.79
CA THR A 23 -12.14 17.51 -2.33
C THR A 23 -13.12 17.47 -3.50
N ALA A 24 -14.07 16.54 -3.45
CA ALA A 24 -15.21 16.55 -4.36
C ALA A 24 -16.21 17.61 -3.86
N GLN A 25 -16.31 18.73 -4.55
CA GLN A 25 -17.48 19.59 -4.49
C GLN A 25 -18.53 19.02 -5.46
N GLN A 26 -19.68 18.68 -4.91
CA GLN A 26 -20.90 18.44 -5.68
C GLN A 26 -21.46 19.79 -6.11
N ASP A 27 -21.61 19.99 -7.42
CA ASP A 27 -22.51 20.98 -7.98
C ASP A 27 -23.46 20.27 -8.94
N GLU A 28 -24.71 20.17 -8.50
CA GLU A 28 -25.84 19.81 -9.37
C GLU A 28 -26.24 21.02 -10.20
N GLY A 29 -26.03 20.96 -11.50
CA GLY A 29 -26.54 21.89 -12.49
C GLY A 29 -27.37 21.15 -13.57
N PRO A 30 -28.41 21.74 -14.17
CA PRO A 30 -29.49 21.05 -14.83
C PRO A 30 -29.10 20.44 -16.17
N ILE A 31 -29.56 19.20 -16.37
CA ILE A 31 -29.42 18.38 -17.56
C ILE A 31 -30.09 19.05 -18.78
N LEU A 32 -29.28 19.58 -19.68
CA LEU A 32 -29.68 19.80 -21.06
C LEU A 32 -29.30 18.57 -21.88
N ARG A 33 -30.31 17.82 -22.32
CA ARG A 33 -30.12 16.70 -23.25
C ARG A 33 -29.67 17.23 -24.62
N PRO A 34 -28.49 16.86 -25.13
CA PRO A 34 -28.24 16.98 -26.56
C PRO A 34 -28.94 15.80 -27.28
N LYS A 35 -29.61 16.10 -28.38
CA LYS A 35 -30.10 15.10 -29.33
C LYS A 35 -28.87 14.26 -29.82
N THR A 36 -28.90 12.97 -29.55
CA THR A 36 -27.96 12.02 -30.06
C THR A 36 -28.06 11.88 -31.56
N PRO A 37 -26.94 12.00 -32.32
CA PRO A 37 -26.86 11.39 -33.63
C PRO A 37 -26.81 9.86 -33.42
N SER A 38 -27.63 9.12 -34.09
CA SER A 38 -27.58 7.66 -34.18
C SER A 38 -26.28 7.23 -34.88
N THR A 39 -25.20 7.13 -34.15
CA THR A 39 -24.00 6.44 -34.60
C THR A 39 -24.12 4.97 -34.20
N LYS A 40 -24.16 4.08 -35.19
CA LYS A 40 -24.00 2.64 -34.95
C LYS A 40 -22.74 2.47 -34.08
N PRO A 41 -22.79 1.64 -33.02
CA PRO A 41 -21.61 1.40 -32.20
C PRO A 41 -20.46 0.89 -33.05
N ALA A 42 -19.27 1.38 -32.79
CA ALA A 42 -18.08 0.93 -33.47
C ALA A 42 -17.82 -0.54 -33.07
N THR A 43 -17.67 -1.41 -34.09
CA THR A 43 -17.51 -2.86 -33.88
C THR A 43 -16.17 -3.36 -34.42
N ALA A 44 -15.62 -4.37 -33.75
CA ALA A 44 -14.45 -5.12 -34.18
C ALA A 44 -14.82 -6.58 -34.47
N THR A 45 -13.91 -7.31 -35.11
CA THR A 45 -14.05 -8.75 -35.33
C THR A 45 -13.17 -9.50 -34.33
N LEU A 46 -13.79 -10.36 -33.51
CA LEU A 46 -13.13 -11.29 -32.61
C LEU A 46 -12.99 -12.64 -33.30
N LEU A 47 -11.78 -13.18 -33.38
CA LEU A 47 -11.47 -14.53 -33.85
C LEU A 47 -11.08 -15.38 -32.64
N VAL A 48 -11.86 -16.41 -32.34
CA VAL A 48 -11.60 -17.35 -31.25
C VAL A 48 -11.11 -18.66 -31.81
N MET A 49 -10.01 -19.17 -31.27
CA MET A 49 -9.41 -20.44 -31.65
C MET A 49 -9.33 -21.36 -30.44
N CYS A 50 -9.63 -22.62 -30.57
CA CYS A 50 -9.47 -23.64 -29.56
C CYS A 50 -8.48 -24.73 -30.04
N ASP A 51 -7.60 -25.17 -29.15
CA ASP A 51 -6.65 -26.25 -29.39
C ASP A 51 -7.30 -27.66 -29.30
N LEU A 52 -8.45 -27.78 -28.66
CA LEU A 52 -9.35 -28.92 -28.65
C LEU A 52 -10.72 -28.51 -29.20
N ALA A 53 -11.52 -29.50 -29.64
CA ALA A 53 -12.91 -29.24 -30.00
C ALA A 53 -13.66 -28.68 -28.78
N CYS A 54 -14.32 -27.54 -28.97
CA CYS A 54 -14.95 -26.81 -27.87
C CYS A 54 -16.29 -26.18 -28.27
N SER A 55 -17.20 -26.07 -27.34
CA SER A 55 -18.29 -25.10 -27.36
C SER A 55 -17.79 -23.80 -26.74
N TRP A 56 -18.20 -22.66 -27.27
CA TRP A 56 -17.73 -21.39 -26.73
C TRP A 56 -18.85 -20.38 -26.48
N LYS A 57 -18.63 -19.53 -25.49
CA LYS A 57 -19.52 -18.44 -25.10
C LYS A 57 -18.78 -17.11 -25.17
N LEU A 58 -19.48 -16.08 -25.50
CA LEU A 58 -19.01 -14.71 -25.46
C LEU A 58 -19.98 -13.92 -24.59
N ASP A 59 -19.46 -13.31 -23.53
CA ASP A 59 -20.23 -12.54 -22.55
C ASP A 59 -21.45 -13.29 -21.98
N GLY A 60 -21.26 -14.62 -21.79
CA GLY A 60 -22.31 -15.52 -21.31
C GLY A 60 -23.19 -16.15 -22.38
N GLU A 61 -23.22 -15.63 -23.61
CA GLU A 61 -24.02 -16.19 -24.70
C GLU A 61 -23.29 -17.28 -25.47
N THR A 62 -23.93 -18.44 -25.67
CA THR A 62 -23.38 -19.53 -26.49
C THR A 62 -23.32 -19.12 -27.97
N LYS A 63 -22.16 -19.20 -28.56
CA LYS A 63 -21.90 -18.82 -29.97
C LYS A 63 -21.71 -20.01 -30.92
N GLY A 64 -21.57 -21.22 -30.41
CA GLY A 64 -21.46 -22.43 -31.20
C GLY A 64 -20.27 -23.33 -30.85
N HIS A 65 -19.85 -24.15 -31.81
CA HIS A 65 -18.76 -25.09 -31.65
C HIS A 65 -17.56 -24.72 -32.55
N ILE A 66 -16.36 -25.03 -32.10
CA ILE A 66 -15.10 -24.90 -32.83
C ILE A 66 -14.43 -26.27 -32.81
N PHE A 67 -14.09 -26.81 -34.00
CA PHE A 67 -13.31 -28.06 -34.09
C PHE A 67 -11.87 -27.83 -33.60
N ALA A 68 -11.22 -28.90 -33.18
CA ALA A 68 -9.84 -28.82 -32.69
C ALA A 68 -8.91 -28.12 -33.69
N GLY A 69 -8.22 -27.08 -33.25
CA GLY A 69 -7.38 -26.23 -34.10
C GLY A 69 -8.16 -25.32 -35.07
N GLY A 70 -9.48 -25.31 -35.00
CA GLY A 70 -10.35 -24.44 -35.80
C GLY A 70 -10.54 -23.07 -35.19
N ALA A 71 -11.24 -22.19 -35.90
CA ALA A 71 -11.54 -20.83 -35.46
C ALA A 71 -12.97 -20.42 -35.80
N ALA A 72 -13.57 -19.62 -34.93
CA ALA A 72 -14.86 -18.99 -35.15
C ALA A 72 -14.74 -17.46 -35.01
N LYS A 73 -15.65 -16.74 -35.67
CA LYS A 73 -15.67 -15.28 -35.70
C LYS A 73 -16.93 -14.73 -35.05
N ALA A 74 -16.77 -13.66 -34.24
CA ALA A 74 -17.88 -12.86 -33.76
C ALA A 74 -17.63 -11.37 -33.99
N ARG A 75 -18.69 -10.61 -34.20
CA ARG A 75 -18.62 -9.13 -34.12
C ARG A 75 -18.90 -8.71 -32.69
N VAL A 76 -18.07 -7.83 -32.16
CA VAL A 76 -18.15 -7.31 -30.79
C VAL A 76 -18.07 -5.79 -30.82
N GLU A 77 -18.69 -5.15 -29.85
CA GLU A 77 -18.53 -3.73 -29.57
C GLU A 77 -17.15 -3.47 -28.92
N PHE A 78 -16.71 -2.20 -28.85
CA PHE A 78 -15.51 -1.88 -28.10
C PHE A 78 -15.78 -2.01 -26.61
N GLY A 79 -14.87 -2.59 -25.86
CA GLY A 79 -15.00 -2.81 -24.43
C GLY A 79 -14.32 -4.08 -23.95
N GLN A 80 -14.62 -4.46 -22.73
CA GLN A 80 -14.14 -5.71 -22.14
C GLN A 80 -15.07 -6.86 -22.49
N HIS A 81 -14.49 -7.96 -22.95
CA HIS A 81 -15.24 -9.17 -23.31
C HIS A 81 -14.65 -10.39 -22.62
N VAL A 82 -15.52 -11.34 -22.29
CA VAL A 82 -15.15 -12.62 -21.68
C VAL A 82 -15.48 -13.74 -22.66
N VAL A 83 -14.47 -14.50 -23.08
CA VAL A 83 -14.62 -15.70 -23.89
C VAL A 83 -14.42 -16.90 -23.00
N ILE A 84 -15.39 -17.82 -22.98
CA ILE A 84 -15.32 -19.09 -22.24
C ILE A 84 -15.38 -20.21 -23.29
N ALA A 85 -14.42 -21.12 -23.27
CA ALA A 85 -14.45 -22.34 -24.05
C ALA A 85 -14.54 -23.56 -23.14
N THR A 86 -15.38 -24.50 -23.50
CA THR A 86 -15.62 -25.74 -22.77
C THR A 86 -15.51 -26.91 -23.73
N THR A 87 -14.78 -27.96 -23.35
CA THR A 87 -14.69 -29.17 -24.18
C THR A 87 -16.07 -29.79 -24.42
N GLU A 88 -16.23 -30.58 -25.48
CA GLU A 88 -17.52 -31.20 -25.86
C GLU A 88 -18.10 -32.10 -24.76
N ASP A 89 -17.25 -32.76 -24.00
CA ASP A 89 -17.63 -33.55 -22.83
C ASP A 89 -17.99 -32.71 -21.60
N GLY A 90 -17.81 -31.37 -21.68
CA GLY A 90 -18.09 -30.46 -20.58
C GLY A 90 -17.09 -30.51 -19.43
N ALA A 91 -16.06 -31.35 -19.51
CA ALA A 91 -15.17 -31.67 -18.39
C ALA A 91 -14.06 -30.63 -18.19
N ASP A 92 -13.65 -29.92 -19.24
CA ASP A 92 -12.57 -28.92 -19.19
C ASP A 92 -13.09 -27.58 -19.66
N GLN A 93 -12.77 -26.52 -18.93
CA GLN A 93 -13.18 -25.16 -19.27
C GLN A 93 -12.03 -24.18 -19.06
N ALA A 94 -11.88 -23.26 -20.00
CA ALA A 94 -10.95 -22.13 -19.88
C ALA A 94 -11.66 -20.82 -20.24
N SER A 95 -11.24 -19.72 -19.67
CA SER A 95 -11.77 -18.39 -19.93
C SER A 95 -10.66 -17.41 -20.28
N HIS A 96 -10.96 -16.48 -21.18
CA HIS A 96 -10.05 -15.39 -21.55
C HIS A 96 -10.79 -14.05 -21.48
N PHE A 97 -10.16 -13.07 -20.80
CA PHE A 97 -10.64 -11.69 -20.75
C PHE A 97 -9.88 -10.86 -21.77
N SER A 98 -10.58 -10.14 -22.62
CA SER A 98 -9.97 -9.28 -23.63
C SER A 98 -10.63 -7.91 -23.68
N GLU A 99 -9.82 -6.87 -23.76
CA GLU A 99 -10.28 -5.49 -23.98
C GLU A 99 -10.09 -5.10 -25.45
N ILE A 100 -11.19 -4.83 -26.15
CA ILE A 100 -11.20 -4.46 -27.56
C ILE A 100 -11.23 -2.94 -27.69
N LYS A 101 -10.11 -2.34 -28.12
CA LYS A 101 -9.90 -0.86 -28.12
C LYS A 101 -9.97 -0.23 -29.52
N ALA A 102 -9.85 -1.01 -30.60
CA ALA A 102 -9.76 -0.49 -31.94
C ALA A 102 -10.52 -1.35 -32.97
N SER A 103 -10.92 -0.73 -34.08
CA SER A 103 -11.46 -1.46 -35.24
C SER A 103 -10.38 -2.35 -35.86
N GLY A 104 -10.69 -3.63 -36.04
CA GLY A 104 -9.76 -4.61 -36.58
C GLY A 104 -10.15 -6.02 -36.23
N GLN A 105 -9.22 -6.95 -36.36
CA GLN A 105 -9.39 -8.33 -35.93
C GLN A 105 -8.53 -8.60 -34.68
N THR A 106 -9.17 -9.01 -33.59
CA THR A 106 -8.49 -9.52 -32.38
C THR A 106 -8.54 -11.03 -32.41
N VAL A 107 -7.40 -11.70 -32.19
CA VAL A 107 -7.32 -13.16 -32.13
C VAL A 107 -7.14 -13.59 -30.67
N ILE A 108 -8.01 -14.49 -30.22
CA ILE A 108 -7.90 -15.13 -28.91
C ILE A 108 -7.69 -16.62 -29.13
N THR A 109 -6.60 -17.16 -28.62
CA THR A 109 -6.36 -18.61 -28.57
C THR A 109 -6.65 -19.10 -27.18
N ILE A 110 -7.50 -20.12 -27.05
CA ILE A 110 -7.83 -20.77 -25.77
C ILE A 110 -7.25 -22.18 -25.78
N GLU A 111 -6.35 -22.41 -24.83
CA GLU A 111 -5.64 -23.67 -24.69
C GLU A 111 -6.37 -24.56 -23.66
N LEU A 112 -7.08 -25.58 -24.13
CA LEU A 112 -7.79 -26.57 -23.32
C LEU A 112 -6.95 -27.83 -23.06
N LYS A 113 -5.93 -28.11 -23.88
CA LYS A 113 -5.02 -29.26 -23.68
C LYS A 113 -4.31 -29.25 -22.35
N PRO A 114 -3.72 -28.11 -21.89
CA PRO A 114 -3.12 -28.04 -20.54
C PRO A 114 -4.15 -28.28 -19.44
N VAL A 115 -5.37 -27.74 -19.56
CA VAL A 115 -6.45 -27.93 -18.59
C VAL A 115 -6.85 -29.42 -18.51
N ARG A 116 -7.02 -30.07 -19.67
CA ARG A 116 -7.28 -31.52 -19.74
C ARG A 116 -6.15 -32.34 -19.14
N ALA A 117 -4.89 -32.01 -19.45
CA ALA A 117 -3.74 -32.71 -18.90
C ALA A 117 -3.68 -32.62 -17.38
N ALA A 118 -3.90 -31.45 -16.83
CA ALA A 118 -3.94 -31.23 -15.37
C ALA A 118 -5.08 -32.04 -14.70
N ARG A 119 -6.27 -32.07 -15.30
CA ARG A 119 -7.40 -32.87 -14.80
C ARG A 119 -7.11 -34.35 -14.81
N LEU A 120 -6.56 -34.88 -15.94
CA LEU A 120 -6.21 -36.28 -16.08
C LEU A 120 -5.12 -36.70 -15.07
N GLN A 121 -4.12 -35.87 -14.87
CA GLN A 121 -3.09 -36.08 -13.87
C GLN A 121 -3.69 -36.13 -12.45
N THR A 122 -4.59 -35.19 -12.13
CA THR A 122 -5.30 -35.21 -10.83
C THR A 122 -6.13 -36.49 -10.65
N GLN A 123 -6.81 -36.96 -11.72
CA GLN A 123 -7.57 -38.20 -11.67
C GLN A 123 -6.69 -39.44 -11.49
N GLN A 124 -5.54 -39.50 -12.18
CA GLN A 124 -4.56 -40.57 -12.02
C GLN A 124 -4.02 -40.63 -10.59
N THR A 125 -3.62 -39.46 -10.06
CA THR A 125 -3.12 -39.36 -8.68
C THR A 125 -4.18 -39.82 -7.68
N ALA A 126 -5.45 -39.43 -7.88
CA ALA A 126 -6.56 -39.89 -7.02
C ALA A 126 -6.83 -41.39 -7.10
N GLN A 127 -6.66 -42.00 -8.28
CA GLN A 127 -6.79 -43.47 -8.44
C GLN A 127 -5.65 -44.22 -7.77
N GLU A 128 -4.41 -43.76 -7.92
CA GLU A 128 -3.24 -44.35 -7.24
C GLU A 128 -3.37 -44.23 -5.72
N GLU A 129 -3.87 -43.12 -5.24
CA GLU A 129 -4.15 -42.86 -3.83
C GLU A 129 -5.25 -43.82 -3.30
N ALA A 130 -6.35 -43.98 -4.04
CA ALA A 130 -7.41 -44.92 -3.68
C ALA A 130 -6.94 -46.38 -3.62
N ALA A 131 -6.09 -46.80 -4.58
CA ALA A 131 -5.49 -48.12 -4.58
C ALA A 131 -4.57 -48.35 -3.37
N ARG A 132 -3.76 -47.31 -3.01
CA ARG A 132 -2.89 -47.38 -1.83
C ARG A 132 -3.69 -47.48 -0.52
N ILE A 133 -4.81 -46.79 -0.42
CA ILE A 133 -5.70 -46.87 0.74
C ILE A 133 -6.33 -48.25 0.85
N GLN A 134 -6.77 -48.83 -0.27
CA GLN A 134 -7.34 -50.16 -0.27
C GLN A 134 -6.30 -51.21 0.20
N ASP A 135 -5.05 -51.10 -0.26
CA ASP A 135 -3.94 -51.94 0.18
C ASP A 135 -3.69 -51.82 1.70
N LEU A 136 -3.76 -50.59 2.24
CA LEU A 136 -3.66 -50.32 3.68
C LEU A 136 -4.81 -50.93 4.49
N HIS A 137 -6.05 -50.86 3.98
CA HIS A 137 -7.21 -51.49 4.61
C HIS A 137 -7.09 -53.01 4.65
N ASP A 138 -6.56 -53.59 3.58
CA ASP A 138 -6.43 -55.05 3.45
C ASP A 138 -5.32 -55.63 4.35
N HIS A 139 -4.34 -54.77 4.76
CA HIS A 139 -3.18 -55.17 5.59
C HIS A 139 -3.18 -54.59 7.01
N ALA A 140 -4.21 -53.85 7.43
CA ALA A 140 -4.21 -53.05 8.65
C ALA A 140 -4.39 -53.87 9.93
N GLY A 141 -3.29 -54.36 10.48
CA GLY A 141 -3.20 -54.81 11.88
C GLY A 141 -2.93 -53.68 12.88
N ASP A 142 -2.43 -52.51 12.43
CA ASP A 142 -2.04 -51.36 13.29
C ASP A 142 -2.76 -50.06 12.90
N ARG A 143 -3.70 -49.69 13.76
CA ARG A 143 -4.52 -48.42 13.59
C ARG A 143 -3.69 -47.15 13.52
N LEU A 144 -2.48 -47.15 14.09
CA LEU A 144 -1.57 -46.05 13.96
C LEU A 144 -1.03 -45.93 12.54
N GLN A 145 -0.58 -47.04 11.94
CA GLN A 145 0.03 -47.07 10.63
C GLN A 145 -0.97 -46.66 9.55
N GLU A 146 -2.20 -47.16 9.62
CA GLU A 146 -3.30 -46.77 8.74
C GLU A 146 -3.66 -45.27 8.94
N GLY A 147 -3.85 -44.85 10.19
CA GLY A 147 -4.12 -43.42 10.52
C GLY A 147 -3.01 -42.49 10.06
N GLN A 148 -1.75 -42.92 10.18
CA GLN A 148 -0.59 -42.18 9.70
C GLN A 148 -0.58 -42.06 8.16
N ALA A 149 -0.85 -43.16 7.46
CA ALA A 149 -0.87 -43.17 6.00
C ALA A 149 -2.00 -42.26 5.44
N LEU A 150 -3.18 -42.29 6.06
CA LEU A 150 -4.27 -41.39 5.70
C LEU A 150 -3.93 -39.92 6.03
N TYR A 151 -3.24 -39.70 7.13
CA TYR A 151 -2.73 -38.36 7.47
C TYR A 151 -1.76 -37.85 6.39
N ASP A 152 -0.80 -38.67 5.97
CA ASP A 152 0.20 -38.32 4.94
C ASP A 152 -0.46 -38.07 3.55
N LEU A 153 -1.59 -38.75 3.30
CA LEU A 153 -2.45 -38.54 2.12
C LEU A 153 -3.42 -37.34 2.29
N LYS A 154 -3.31 -36.56 3.37
CA LYS A 154 -4.17 -35.38 3.68
C LYS A 154 -5.67 -35.73 3.85
N ARG A 155 -6.00 -37.00 4.07
CA ARG A 155 -7.37 -37.51 4.36
C ARG A 155 -7.66 -37.42 5.85
N TYR A 156 -7.63 -36.21 6.37
CA TYR A 156 -7.64 -35.95 7.80
C TYR A 156 -8.91 -36.38 8.52
N GLU A 157 -10.08 -36.25 7.88
CA GLU A 157 -11.36 -36.71 8.45
C GLU A 157 -11.37 -38.21 8.71
N GLU A 158 -10.72 -39.00 7.84
CA GLU A 158 -10.63 -40.44 7.94
C GLU A 158 -9.47 -40.88 8.85
N ALA A 159 -8.35 -40.13 8.84
CA ALA A 159 -7.22 -40.38 9.73
C ALA A 159 -7.59 -40.17 11.21
N ARG A 160 -8.40 -39.16 11.50
CA ARG A 160 -8.76 -38.73 12.87
C ARG A 160 -9.30 -39.90 13.75
N PRO A 161 -10.36 -40.66 13.36
CA PRO A 161 -10.89 -41.70 14.21
C PRO A 161 -9.89 -42.84 14.47
N LEU A 162 -8.97 -43.11 13.55
CA LEU A 162 -7.92 -44.10 13.71
C LEU A 162 -6.84 -43.63 14.69
N LEU A 163 -6.38 -42.38 14.52
CA LEU A 163 -5.42 -41.76 15.42
C LEU A 163 -6.00 -41.62 16.84
N GLN A 164 -7.31 -41.30 16.96
CA GLN A 164 -8.00 -41.27 18.24
C GLN A 164 -7.96 -42.66 18.92
N LYS A 165 -8.35 -43.71 18.19
CA LYS A 165 -8.30 -45.08 18.71
C LYS A 165 -6.89 -45.54 19.09
N ALA A 166 -5.88 -45.12 18.32
CA ALA A 166 -4.46 -45.38 18.64
C ALA A 166 -4.05 -44.66 19.94
N CYS A 167 -4.40 -43.39 20.10
CA CYS A 167 -4.13 -42.60 21.29
C CYS A 167 -4.84 -43.14 22.52
N ASP A 168 -6.10 -43.57 22.40
CA ASP A 168 -6.89 -44.15 23.48
C ASP A 168 -6.34 -45.51 23.87
N GLY A 169 -5.81 -46.26 22.90
CA GLY A 169 -5.13 -47.56 23.11
C GLY A 169 -3.72 -47.44 23.68
N GLY A 170 -3.27 -46.22 24.03
CA GLY A 170 -1.97 -45.98 24.66
C GLY A 170 -0.81 -45.79 23.68
N ASN A 171 -1.07 -45.65 22.40
CA ASN A 171 -0.03 -45.28 21.44
C ASN A 171 0.17 -43.76 21.41
N MET A 172 1.27 -43.29 21.97
CA MET A 172 1.54 -41.87 22.21
C MET A 172 1.87 -41.12 20.91
N ALA A 173 2.43 -41.80 19.91
CA ALA A 173 2.62 -41.18 18.57
C ALA A 173 1.26 -40.86 17.93
N GLY A 174 0.24 -41.72 18.14
CA GLY A 174 -1.15 -41.43 17.74
C GLY A 174 -1.71 -40.21 18.45
N CYS A 175 -1.42 -40.03 19.76
CA CYS A 175 -1.80 -38.82 20.48
C CYS A 175 -1.14 -37.57 19.92
N ALA A 176 0.16 -37.63 19.60
CA ALA A 176 0.87 -36.47 19.01
C ALA A 176 0.30 -36.10 17.63
N ARG A 177 0.02 -37.11 16.77
CA ARG A 177 -0.60 -36.84 15.44
C ARG A 177 -2.03 -36.32 15.54
N LEU A 178 -2.82 -36.87 16.47
CA LEU A 178 -4.16 -36.33 16.75
C LEU A 178 -4.11 -34.88 17.26
N GLY A 179 -3.15 -34.57 18.12
CA GLY A 179 -2.88 -33.19 18.56
C GLY A 179 -2.62 -32.26 17.40
N HIS A 180 -1.86 -32.73 16.39
CA HIS A 180 -1.58 -31.94 15.20
C HIS A 180 -2.86 -31.65 14.38
N LEU A 181 -3.78 -32.60 14.26
CA LEU A 181 -5.08 -32.39 13.58
C LEU A 181 -5.88 -31.26 14.27
N TYR A 182 -5.92 -31.25 15.62
CA TYR A 182 -6.60 -30.18 16.37
C TYR A 182 -5.87 -28.86 16.33
N ASP A 183 -4.54 -28.87 16.28
CA ASP A 183 -3.73 -27.64 16.22
C ASP A 183 -3.95 -26.87 14.91
N TYR A 184 -3.99 -27.59 13.78
CA TYR A 184 -4.15 -26.99 12.45
C TYR A 184 -5.61 -26.97 11.94
N GLY A 185 -6.56 -27.55 12.70
CA GLY A 185 -7.96 -27.62 12.27
C GLY A 185 -8.16 -28.54 11.06
N GLN A 186 -7.32 -29.56 10.92
CA GLN A 186 -7.34 -30.50 9.79
C GLN A 186 -8.32 -31.65 10.04
N GLY A 187 -9.42 -31.70 9.28
CA GLY A 187 -10.50 -32.68 9.48
C GLY A 187 -11.25 -32.56 10.80
N VAL A 188 -11.02 -31.48 11.54
CA VAL A 188 -11.69 -31.11 12.79
C VAL A 188 -11.71 -29.58 12.90
N THR A 189 -12.58 -29.02 13.74
CA THR A 189 -12.47 -27.63 14.15
C THR A 189 -11.18 -27.44 14.95
N GLN A 190 -10.42 -26.39 14.63
CA GLN A 190 -9.20 -26.03 15.36
C GLN A 190 -9.49 -25.85 16.85
N ASP A 191 -8.73 -26.53 17.70
CA ASP A 191 -8.84 -26.47 19.16
C ASP A 191 -7.46 -26.58 19.80
N SER A 192 -6.87 -25.42 20.12
CA SER A 192 -5.55 -25.35 20.73
C SER A 192 -5.51 -26.00 22.13
N LEU A 193 -6.61 -25.97 22.90
CA LEU A 193 -6.63 -26.58 24.24
C LEU A 193 -6.60 -28.11 24.14
N GLN A 194 -7.35 -28.65 23.20
CA GLN A 194 -7.36 -30.11 22.93
C GLN A 194 -5.99 -30.55 22.40
N ALA A 195 -5.39 -29.78 21.49
CA ALA A 195 -4.04 -30.05 20.97
C ALA A 195 -3.00 -30.08 22.10
N ILE A 196 -2.99 -29.06 22.97
CA ILE A 196 -2.09 -29.00 24.15
C ILE A 196 -2.25 -30.21 25.05
N SER A 197 -3.49 -30.60 25.35
CA SER A 197 -3.77 -31.78 26.20
C SER A 197 -3.19 -33.06 25.61
N LEU A 198 -3.34 -33.26 24.31
CA LEU A 198 -2.83 -34.41 23.59
C LEU A 198 -1.30 -34.41 23.51
N TYR A 199 -0.68 -33.29 23.23
CA TYR A 199 0.77 -33.11 23.24
C TYR A 199 1.37 -33.31 24.65
N GLN A 200 0.70 -32.79 25.69
CA GLN A 200 1.13 -32.98 27.07
C GLN A 200 1.10 -34.49 27.43
N LYS A 201 -0.01 -35.17 27.10
CA LYS A 201 -0.14 -36.64 27.30
C LYS A 201 0.98 -37.39 26.59
N ALA A 202 1.28 -37.05 25.34
CA ALA A 202 2.35 -37.66 24.55
C ALA A 202 3.74 -37.38 25.18
N CYS A 203 4.03 -36.13 25.52
CA CYS A 203 5.30 -35.73 26.13
C CYS A 203 5.54 -36.37 27.49
N ASP A 204 4.52 -36.46 28.34
CA ASP A 204 4.63 -37.07 29.67
C ASP A 204 4.93 -38.56 29.59
N ALA A 205 4.40 -39.23 28.58
CA ALA A 205 4.64 -40.64 28.33
C ALA A 205 5.95 -40.93 27.54
N GLY A 206 6.73 -39.90 27.22
CA GLY A 206 8.03 -40.04 26.56
C GLY A 206 8.02 -39.99 25.04
N GLU A 207 6.91 -39.56 24.43
CA GLU A 207 6.87 -39.24 22.99
C GLU A 207 7.42 -37.85 22.77
N MET A 208 8.65 -37.77 22.28
CA MET A 208 9.43 -36.55 22.20
C MET A 208 8.90 -35.53 21.17
N SER A 209 8.22 -35.98 20.14
CA SER A 209 7.54 -35.09 19.20
C SER A 209 6.46 -34.26 19.90
N GLY A 210 5.69 -34.84 20.83
CA GLY A 210 4.74 -34.12 21.65
C GLY A 210 5.36 -33.03 22.52
N CYS A 211 6.57 -33.31 23.11
CA CYS A 211 7.30 -32.28 23.86
C CYS A 211 7.76 -31.12 22.96
N GLY A 212 8.20 -31.41 21.74
CA GLY A 212 8.62 -30.41 20.77
C GLY A 212 7.46 -29.48 20.38
N GLU A 213 6.29 -30.06 20.04
CA GLU A 213 5.11 -29.27 19.70
C GLU A 213 4.61 -28.44 20.89
N LEU A 214 4.52 -29.02 22.07
CA LEU A 214 4.13 -28.32 23.30
C LEU A 214 5.04 -27.14 23.63
N SER A 215 6.34 -27.24 23.33
CA SER A 215 7.28 -26.12 23.42
C SER A 215 6.83 -24.92 22.58
N GLY A 216 6.34 -25.17 21.37
CA GLY A 216 5.81 -24.11 20.48
C GLY A 216 4.62 -23.37 21.09
N PHE A 217 3.71 -24.07 21.75
CA PHE A 217 2.55 -23.46 22.42
C PHE A 217 2.96 -22.52 23.56
N TYR A 218 3.89 -22.94 24.41
CA TYR A 218 4.40 -22.07 25.47
C TYR A 218 5.26 -20.93 24.95
N ASN A 219 5.96 -21.11 23.83
CA ASN A 219 6.71 -20.05 23.17
C ASN A 219 5.79 -18.95 22.61
N ASN A 220 4.67 -19.34 22.01
CA ASN A 220 3.77 -18.42 21.30
C ASN A 220 2.62 -17.88 22.19
N GLY A 221 2.33 -18.53 23.31
CA GLY A 221 1.17 -18.20 24.17
C GLY A 221 -0.17 -18.59 23.53
N ALA A 222 -0.18 -19.56 22.61
CA ALA A 222 -1.39 -20.00 21.93
C ALA A 222 -2.18 -20.96 22.83
N GLY A 223 -3.35 -20.55 23.33
CA GLY A 223 -4.19 -21.34 24.23
C GLY A 223 -3.63 -21.53 25.64
N VAL A 224 -2.42 -21.07 25.93
CA VAL A 224 -1.77 -21.05 27.25
C VAL A 224 -1.07 -19.71 27.46
N ALA A 225 -0.83 -19.35 28.72
CA ALA A 225 0.03 -18.18 28.98
C ALA A 225 1.44 -18.43 28.41
N GLN A 226 2.00 -17.43 27.75
CA GLN A 226 3.35 -17.49 27.20
C GLN A 226 4.38 -17.70 28.32
N ASP A 227 5.22 -18.73 28.17
CA ASP A 227 6.27 -19.07 29.13
C ASP A 227 7.51 -19.59 28.37
N TYR A 228 8.43 -18.70 28.09
CA TYR A 228 9.66 -19.03 27.37
C TYR A 228 10.57 -20.01 28.11
N SER A 229 10.58 -19.97 29.46
CA SER A 229 11.39 -20.88 30.27
C SER A 229 10.89 -22.32 30.13
N ARG A 230 9.58 -22.48 30.19
CA ARG A 230 8.92 -23.79 29.99
C ARG A 230 9.07 -24.27 28.55
N ALA A 231 8.94 -23.38 27.56
CA ALA A 231 9.19 -23.70 26.17
C ALA A 231 10.59 -24.25 25.95
N ARG A 232 11.61 -23.58 26.50
CA ARG A 232 13.01 -24.00 26.39
C ARG A 232 13.27 -25.35 27.06
N MET A 233 12.72 -25.58 28.25
CA MET A 233 12.83 -26.87 28.96
C MET A 233 12.22 -28.01 28.16
N LEU A 234 11.06 -27.79 27.55
CA LEU A 234 10.37 -28.80 26.74
C LEU A 234 11.11 -29.08 25.44
N ALA A 235 11.62 -28.05 24.76
CA ALA A 235 12.45 -28.22 23.58
C ALA A 235 13.77 -28.94 23.89
N GLN A 236 14.40 -28.63 25.05
CA GLN A 236 15.59 -29.35 25.52
C GLN A 236 15.27 -30.83 25.77
N LYS A 237 14.18 -31.13 26.49
CA LYS A 237 13.73 -32.51 26.72
C LYS A 237 13.49 -33.25 25.41
N ALA A 238 12.85 -32.60 24.43
CA ALA A 238 12.60 -33.18 23.13
C ALA A 238 13.90 -33.49 22.37
N CYS A 239 14.83 -32.50 22.32
CA CYS A 239 16.11 -32.66 21.65
C CYS A 239 16.98 -33.75 22.27
N ASP A 240 17.07 -33.79 23.61
CA ASP A 240 17.84 -34.78 24.35
C ASP A 240 17.24 -36.22 24.17
N GLY A 241 15.94 -36.29 24.04
CA GLY A 241 15.23 -37.52 23.73
C GLY A 241 15.27 -37.92 22.25
N GLY A 242 16.03 -37.20 21.42
CA GLY A 242 16.27 -37.58 20.02
C GLY A 242 15.32 -36.96 18.99
N SER A 243 14.39 -36.06 19.40
CA SER A 243 13.58 -35.31 18.44
C SER A 243 14.43 -34.21 17.78
N MET A 244 14.71 -34.37 16.50
CA MET A 244 15.48 -33.35 15.73
C MET A 244 14.68 -32.06 15.54
N ASP A 245 13.36 -32.12 15.45
CA ASP A 245 12.50 -30.92 15.46
C ASP A 245 12.60 -30.20 16.81
N GLY A 246 12.67 -30.94 17.92
CA GLY A 246 12.97 -30.39 19.25
C GLY A 246 14.30 -29.66 19.30
N CYS A 247 15.34 -30.19 18.65
CA CYS A 247 16.64 -29.53 18.55
C CYS A 247 16.56 -28.22 17.76
N VAL A 248 15.80 -28.20 16.64
CA VAL A 248 15.61 -26.97 15.84
C VAL A 248 14.85 -25.92 16.65
N ARG A 249 13.77 -26.31 17.35
CA ARG A 249 13.03 -25.38 18.22
C ARG A 249 13.89 -24.83 19.35
N LEU A 250 14.73 -25.67 19.95
CA LEU A 250 15.68 -25.24 20.98
C LEU A 250 16.71 -24.25 20.42
N GLY A 251 17.23 -24.50 19.22
CA GLY A 251 18.14 -23.59 18.53
C GLY A 251 17.51 -22.23 18.33
N TYR A 252 16.26 -22.17 17.88
CA TYR A 252 15.50 -20.92 17.75
C TYR A 252 15.36 -20.15 19.08
N LEU A 253 15.14 -20.85 20.19
CA LEU A 253 15.07 -20.24 21.53
C LEU A 253 16.43 -19.70 22.00
N TYR A 254 17.54 -20.32 21.58
CA TYR A 254 18.87 -19.80 21.80
C TYR A 254 19.16 -18.57 20.95
N ASP A 255 18.75 -18.55 19.68
CA ASP A 255 18.86 -17.37 18.79
C ASP A 255 18.14 -16.15 19.38
N SER A 256 16.89 -16.32 19.78
CA SER A 256 16.08 -15.22 20.30
C SER A 256 16.40 -14.81 21.75
N GLY A 257 17.14 -15.62 22.50
CA GLY A 257 17.38 -15.45 23.93
C GLY A 257 16.13 -15.66 24.80
N GLN A 258 15.10 -16.27 24.22
CA GLN A 258 13.84 -16.52 24.93
C GLN A 258 13.98 -17.67 25.94
N GLY A 259 13.59 -17.41 27.18
CA GLY A 259 13.72 -18.38 28.29
C GLY A 259 15.15 -18.55 28.81
N GLY A 260 16.08 -17.66 28.42
CA GLY A 260 17.48 -17.67 28.89
C GLY A 260 18.37 -16.69 28.14
N THR A 261 19.66 -16.88 28.19
CA THR A 261 20.62 -16.07 27.45
C THR A 261 20.63 -16.49 25.97
N GLN A 262 20.79 -15.52 25.08
CA GLN A 262 21.09 -15.76 23.66
C GLN A 262 22.46 -16.41 23.52
N ASP A 263 22.54 -17.49 22.71
CA ASP A 263 23.78 -18.23 22.51
C ASP A 263 23.83 -18.83 21.10
N PHE A 264 24.47 -18.11 20.20
CA PHE A 264 24.62 -18.52 18.79
C PHE A 264 25.49 -19.76 18.58
N ILE A 265 26.38 -20.09 19.57
CA ILE A 265 27.21 -21.28 19.49
C ILE A 265 26.35 -22.52 19.72
N GLN A 266 25.48 -22.47 20.75
CA GLN A 266 24.57 -23.56 21.04
C GLN A 266 23.53 -23.71 19.90
N GLU A 267 22.98 -22.59 19.41
CA GLU A 267 22.10 -22.55 18.26
C GLU A 267 22.68 -23.31 17.06
N ARG A 268 23.92 -22.95 16.66
CA ARG A 268 24.63 -23.62 15.58
C ARG A 268 24.77 -25.12 15.82
N ALA A 269 25.23 -25.51 17.02
CA ALA A 269 25.46 -26.91 17.35
C ALA A 269 24.15 -27.73 17.25
N LEU A 270 23.05 -27.16 17.64
CA LEU A 270 21.72 -27.80 17.57
C LEU A 270 21.22 -27.94 16.13
N TYR A 271 21.35 -26.89 15.30
CA TYR A 271 20.99 -26.97 13.89
C TYR A 271 21.90 -27.92 13.12
N GLN A 272 23.20 -27.90 13.42
CA GLN A 272 24.15 -28.85 12.85
C GLN A 272 23.77 -30.30 13.21
N ARG A 273 23.49 -30.60 14.49
CA ARG A 273 23.02 -31.90 14.94
C ARG A 273 21.75 -32.32 14.22
N ALA A 274 20.80 -31.43 14.10
CA ALA A 274 19.54 -31.73 13.39
C ALA A 274 19.77 -32.03 11.90
N CYS A 275 20.59 -31.21 11.23
CA CYS A 275 20.94 -31.40 9.82
C CYS A 275 21.72 -32.70 9.56
N ASP A 276 22.67 -33.05 10.43
CA ASP A 276 23.46 -34.26 10.32
C ASP A 276 22.62 -35.54 10.49
N HIS A 277 21.52 -35.44 11.26
CA HIS A 277 20.56 -36.53 11.43
C HIS A 277 19.39 -36.46 10.43
N GLY A 278 19.56 -35.71 9.32
CA GLY A 278 18.61 -35.69 8.22
C GLY A 278 17.38 -34.81 8.43
N ASN A 279 17.37 -33.93 9.42
CA ASN A 279 16.32 -32.96 9.57
C ASN A 279 16.56 -31.78 8.61
N MET A 280 15.75 -31.70 7.56
CA MET A 280 15.91 -30.70 6.50
C MET A 280 15.57 -29.27 6.95
N TRP A 281 14.72 -29.11 7.95
CA TRP A 281 14.51 -27.82 8.60
C TRP A 281 15.76 -27.35 9.32
N GLY A 282 16.44 -28.26 10.05
CA GLY A 282 17.74 -27.99 10.68
C GLY A 282 18.82 -27.58 9.68
N CYS A 283 18.88 -28.24 8.50
CA CYS A 283 19.81 -27.86 7.44
C CYS A 283 19.51 -26.45 6.93
N SER A 284 18.23 -26.13 6.68
CA SER A 284 17.84 -24.80 6.23
C SER A 284 18.18 -23.71 7.26
N SER A 285 17.91 -23.96 8.55
CA SER A 285 18.20 -23.03 9.64
C SER A 285 19.72 -22.83 9.82
N LEU A 286 20.50 -23.90 9.70
CA LEU A 286 21.96 -23.78 9.71
C LEU A 286 22.49 -22.95 8.54
N GLY A 287 21.88 -23.10 7.37
CA GLY A 287 22.23 -22.30 6.20
C GLY A 287 21.99 -20.81 6.41
N VAL A 288 20.91 -20.44 7.08
CA VAL A 288 20.63 -19.03 7.45
C VAL A 288 21.68 -18.48 8.42
N LEU A 289 22.19 -19.28 9.34
CA LEU A 289 23.28 -18.85 10.22
C LEU A 289 24.55 -18.49 9.44
N TYR A 290 24.93 -19.32 8.47
CA TYR A 290 26.07 -19.02 7.60
C TYR A 290 25.83 -17.81 6.71
N ASP A 291 24.59 -17.59 6.26
CA ASP A 291 24.20 -16.41 5.46
C ASP A 291 24.24 -15.11 6.29
N SER A 292 23.82 -15.17 7.56
CA SER A 292 23.79 -14.01 8.46
C SER A 292 25.10 -13.72 9.17
N GLY A 293 25.95 -14.74 9.35
CA GLY A 293 27.17 -14.65 10.14
C GLY A 293 26.94 -14.65 11.66
N HIS A 294 25.75 -15.12 12.12
CA HIS A 294 25.47 -15.22 13.55
C HIS A 294 26.18 -16.43 14.17
N GLY A 295 27.10 -16.19 15.08
CA GLY A 295 27.90 -17.25 15.77
C GLY A 295 28.82 -18.05 14.85
N VAL A 296 28.95 -17.67 13.59
CA VAL A 296 29.84 -18.25 12.59
C VAL A 296 30.44 -17.13 11.73
N ILE A 297 31.52 -17.44 11.05
CA ILE A 297 32.01 -16.55 9.97
C ILE A 297 30.98 -16.63 8.84
N GLN A 298 30.51 -15.48 8.36
CA GLN A 298 29.57 -15.41 7.24
C GLN A 298 30.14 -16.11 6.00
N ASP A 299 29.41 -17.07 5.47
CA ASP A 299 29.74 -17.81 4.25
C ASP A 299 28.47 -18.07 3.42
N PHE A 300 28.23 -17.20 2.49
CA PHE A 300 27.06 -17.31 1.61
C PHE A 300 27.04 -18.57 0.75
N ALA A 301 28.22 -19.12 0.40
CA ALA A 301 28.30 -20.34 -0.41
C ALA A 301 27.89 -21.57 0.40
N GLN A 302 28.39 -21.68 1.63
CA GLN A 302 27.98 -22.74 2.54
C GLN A 302 26.52 -22.57 2.98
N GLY A 303 26.09 -21.33 3.29
CA GLY A 303 24.71 -21.02 3.62
C GLY A 303 23.76 -21.50 2.53
N ARG A 304 24.01 -21.13 1.29
CA ARG A 304 23.24 -21.58 0.15
C ARG A 304 23.20 -23.10 0.00
N ALA A 305 24.33 -23.77 0.06
CA ALA A 305 24.40 -25.23 -0.10
C ALA A 305 23.55 -25.97 0.93
N LEU A 306 23.50 -25.46 2.16
CA LEU A 306 22.69 -26.02 3.24
C LEU A 306 21.18 -25.76 3.05
N VAL A 307 20.82 -24.55 2.62
CA VAL A 307 19.42 -24.19 2.30
C VAL A 307 18.93 -24.99 1.09
N GLU A 308 19.77 -25.18 0.06
CA GLU A 308 19.51 -25.99 -1.11
C GLU A 308 19.29 -27.46 -0.72
N LYS A 309 20.20 -28.03 0.10
CA LYS A 309 20.02 -29.37 0.68
C LYS A 309 18.68 -29.49 1.43
N GLY A 310 18.32 -28.47 2.21
CA GLY A 310 17.05 -28.44 2.92
C GLY A 310 15.84 -28.45 1.96
N CYS A 311 15.87 -27.61 0.93
CA CYS A 311 14.81 -27.54 -0.08
C CYS A 311 14.68 -28.84 -0.88
N ASP A 312 15.79 -29.40 -1.35
CA ASP A 312 15.79 -30.64 -2.13
C ASP A 312 15.35 -31.85 -1.28
N GLY A 313 15.60 -31.80 0.02
CA GLY A 313 15.10 -32.77 0.98
C GLY A 313 13.63 -32.56 1.40
N GLY A 314 12.91 -31.64 0.75
CA GLY A 314 11.47 -31.43 0.97
C GLY A 314 11.12 -30.37 2.04
N SER A 315 12.10 -29.61 2.55
CA SER A 315 11.79 -28.50 3.45
C SER A 315 11.19 -27.32 2.67
N ALA A 316 9.89 -27.12 2.76
CA ALA A 316 9.21 -25.99 2.12
C ALA A 316 9.76 -24.63 2.63
N ILE A 317 10.13 -24.55 3.92
CA ILE A 317 10.82 -23.38 4.50
C ILE A 317 12.18 -23.17 3.82
N GLY A 318 12.95 -24.25 3.60
CA GLY A 318 14.23 -24.19 2.89
C GLY A 318 14.05 -23.69 1.46
N CYS A 319 13.03 -24.15 0.75
CA CYS A 319 12.71 -23.64 -0.58
C CYS A 319 12.39 -22.14 -0.57
N ALA A 320 11.60 -21.67 0.40
CA ALA A 320 11.31 -20.24 0.53
C ALA A 320 12.57 -19.42 0.79
N MET A 321 13.48 -19.91 1.66
CA MET A 321 14.75 -19.27 1.95
C MET A 321 15.64 -19.22 0.70
N LEU A 322 15.73 -20.30 -0.07
CA LEU A 322 16.50 -20.34 -1.31
C LEU A 322 15.93 -19.37 -2.34
N GLY A 323 14.60 -19.26 -2.42
CA GLY A 323 13.91 -18.23 -3.22
C GLY A 323 14.34 -16.81 -2.82
N MET A 324 14.43 -16.52 -1.53
CA MET A 324 14.90 -15.20 -1.04
C MET A 324 16.38 -14.94 -1.39
N LEU A 325 17.24 -15.94 -1.31
CA LEU A 325 18.66 -15.79 -1.72
C LEU A 325 18.75 -15.38 -3.20
N TYR A 326 17.99 -16.02 -4.09
CA TYR A 326 17.94 -15.66 -5.51
C TYR A 326 17.27 -14.29 -5.76
N GLU A 327 16.22 -13.94 -5.01
CA GLU A 327 15.56 -12.64 -5.12
C GLU A 327 16.49 -11.49 -4.74
N ASN A 328 17.27 -11.66 -3.67
CA ASN A 328 18.16 -10.63 -3.14
C ASN A 328 19.55 -10.64 -3.78
N GLY A 329 19.94 -11.73 -4.43
CA GLY A 329 21.30 -11.92 -4.96
C GLY A 329 22.33 -12.16 -3.85
N GLN A 330 21.93 -12.86 -2.76
CA GLN A 330 22.80 -13.20 -1.64
C GLN A 330 23.52 -14.52 -1.91
N GLY A 331 24.86 -14.49 -2.05
CA GLY A 331 25.66 -15.66 -2.40
C GLY A 331 25.42 -16.24 -3.79
N VAL A 332 24.55 -15.61 -4.58
CA VAL A 332 24.21 -15.95 -5.96
C VAL A 332 23.94 -14.67 -6.76
N ASN A 333 24.00 -14.76 -8.08
CA ASN A 333 23.46 -13.68 -8.89
C ASN A 333 21.95 -13.60 -8.72
N ARG A 334 21.43 -12.38 -8.61
CA ARG A 334 19.98 -12.16 -8.52
C ARG A 334 19.28 -12.77 -9.73
N ASP A 335 18.31 -13.63 -9.45
CA ASP A 335 17.51 -14.32 -10.45
C ASP A 335 16.07 -14.54 -9.96
N TYR A 336 15.19 -13.67 -10.38
CA TYR A 336 13.78 -13.75 -10.01
C TYR A 336 13.06 -14.98 -10.60
N THR A 337 13.58 -15.58 -11.68
CA THR A 337 12.99 -16.80 -12.27
C THR A 337 13.27 -17.99 -11.37
N GLN A 338 14.49 -18.08 -10.84
CA GLN A 338 14.82 -19.09 -9.83
C GLN A 338 14.04 -18.82 -8.53
N ALA A 339 13.99 -17.57 -8.07
CA ALA A 339 13.21 -17.21 -6.88
C ALA A 339 11.75 -17.65 -7.02
N ARG A 340 11.11 -17.40 -8.16
CA ARG A 340 9.76 -17.87 -8.46
C ARG A 340 9.64 -19.38 -8.32
N THR A 341 10.55 -20.14 -8.93
CA THR A 341 10.53 -21.59 -8.90
C THR A 341 10.59 -22.14 -7.48
N TYR A 342 11.44 -21.57 -6.65
CA TYR A 342 11.59 -21.99 -5.27
C TYR A 342 10.42 -21.53 -4.38
N TYR A 343 9.89 -20.32 -4.60
CA TYR A 343 8.68 -19.88 -3.91
C TYR A 343 7.45 -20.73 -4.29
N GLN A 344 7.36 -21.19 -5.56
CA GLN A 344 6.32 -22.13 -5.97
C GLN A 344 6.47 -23.46 -5.21
N LYS A 345 7.68 -24.05 -5.15
CA LYS A 345 7.93 -25.26 -4.37
C LYS A 345 7.57 -25.07 -2.89
N ALA A 346 7.84 -23.90 -2.34
CA ALA A 346 7.51 -23.60 -0.95
C ALA A 346 5.99 -23.50 -0.72
N CYS A 347 5.28 -22.85 -1.66
CA CYS A 347 3.83 -22.73 -1.64
C CYS A 347 3.15 -24.10 -1.79
N ASP A 348 3.59 -24.91 -2.77
CA ASP A 348 3.09 -26.26 -3.00
C ASP A 348 3.36 -27.19 -1.80
N GLY A 349 4.45 -26.93 -1.08
CA GLY A 349 4.80 -27.61 0.17
C GLY A 349 4.08 -27.05 1.40
N GLU A 350 2.99 -26.31 1.23
CA GLU A 350 2.15 -25.75 2.30
C GLU A 350 2.85 -24.74 3.21
N TYR A 351 4.00 -24.20 2.81
CA TYR A 351 4.57 -23.06 3.48
C TYR A 351 3.92 -21.76 2.93
N MET A 352 2.82 -21.38 3.55
CA MET A 352 1.96 -20.29 3.06
C MET A 352 2.65 -18.93 2.89
N SER A 353 3.78 -18.70 3.59
CA SER A 353 4.63 -17.54 3.31
C SER A 353 5.25 -17.61 1.91
N GLY A 354 5.55 -18.82 1.39
CA GLY A 354 6.02 -19.02 0.03
C GLY A 354 4.98 -18.53 -1.00
N CYS A 355 3.69 -18.83 -0.77
CA CYS A 355 2.60 -18.31 -1.61
C CYS A 355 2.55 -16.78 -1.56
N THR A 356 2.81 -16.18 -0.38
CA THR A 356 2.88 -14.71 -0.26
C THR A 356 4.05 -14.13 -1.07
N TYR A 357 5.24 -14.73 -0.98
CA TYR A 357 6.42 -14.28 -1.73
C TYR A 357 6.23 -14.45 -3.24
N LEU A 358 5.66 -15.59 -3.65
CA LEU A 358 5.31 -15.82 -5.04
C LEU A 358 4.30 -14.77 -5.55
N GLY A 359 3.29 -14.47 -4.74
CA GLY A 359 2.32 -13.42 -5.02
C GLY A 359 2.97 -12.04 -5.20
N ASN A 360 4.01 -11.72 -4.42
CA ASN A 360 4.78 -10.48 -4.55
C ASN A 360 5.51 -10.39 -5.89
N LEU A 361 6.07 -11.51 -6.41
CA LEU A 361 6.69 -11.53 -7.72
C LEU A 361 5.68 -11.24 -8.84
N TYR A 362 4.50 -11.86 -8.80
CA TYR A 362 3.43 -11.56 -9.75
C TYR A 362 2.89 -10.14 -9.61
N TYR A 363 2.78 -9.63 -8.39
CA TYR A 363 2.34 -8.27 -8.13
C TYR A 363 3.30 -7.22 -8.69
N SER A 364 4.61 -7.44 -8.56
CA SER A 364 5.66 -6.51 -9.01
C SER A 364 6.07 -6.71 -10.46
N GLY A 365 5.84 -7.90 -11.05
CA GLY A 365 6.34 -8.26 -12.37
C GLY A 365 7.83 -8.63 -12.36
N HIS A 366 8.39 -9.01 -11.21
CA HIS A 366 9.78 -9.43 -11.11
C HIS A 366 9.94 -10.88 -11.56
N GLY A 367 10.69 -11.11 -12.66
CA GLY A 367 10.95 -12.43 -13.23
C GLY A 367 9.73 -13.11 -13.85
N VAL A 368 8.60 -12.43 -13.88
CA VAL A 368 7.34 -12.81 -14.52
C VAL A 368 6.65 -11.59 -15.10
N THR A 369 5.73 -11.79 -16.02
CA THR A 369 4.82 -10.72 -16.41
C THR A 369 3.96 -10.34 -15.18
N GLN A 370 3.81 -9.04 -14.93
CA GLN A 370 2.97 -8.55 -13.84
C GLN A 370 1.54 -9.06 -14.02
N ASP A 371 1.02 -9.74 -13.00
CA ASP A 371 -0.33 -10.31 -12.99
C ASP A 371 -0.96 -10.18 -11.60
N TYR A 372 -1.76 -9.15 -11.44
CA TYR A 372 -2.47 -8.92 -10.19
C TYR A 372 -3.56 -9.96 -9.89
N SER A 373 -4.08 -10.67 -10.90
CA SER A 373 -5.07 -11.72 -10.72
C SER A 373 -4.43 -12.95 -10.09
N GLN A 374 -3.26 -13.32 -10.60
CA GLN A 374 -2.46 -14.41 -10.03
C GLN A 374 -1.97 -14.06 -8.63
N ALA A 375 -1.48 -12.83 -8.43
CA ALA A 375 -1.08 -12.34 -7.10
C ALA A 375 -2.24 -12.44 -6.10
N ARG A 376 -3.45 -12.03 -6.50
CA ARG A 376 -4.65 -12.13 -5.67
C ARG A 376 -4.99 -13.56 -5.27
N THR A 377 -4.88 -14.51 -6.20
CA THR A 377 -5.12 -15.93 -5.93
C THR A 377 -4.13 -16.47 -4.90
N LEU A 378 -2.85 -16.19 -5.07
CA LEU A 378 -1.78 -16.61 -4.17
C LEU A 378 -1.88 -15.97 -2.78
N TYR A 379 -2.22 -14.67 -2.71
CA TYR A 379 -2.47 -14.03 -1.42
C TYR A 379 -3.72 -14.58 -0.73
N LYS A 380 -4.74 -14.98 -1.52
CA LYS A 380 -5.92 -15.62 -0.96
C LYS A 380 -5.56 -16.98 -0.35
N GLU A 381 -4.82 -17.78 -1.07
CA GLU A 381 -4.31 -19.06 -0.58
C GLU A 381 -3.48 -18.90 0.70
N ALA A 382 -2.54 -17.94 0.70
CA ALA A 382 -1.74 -17.61 1.87
C ALA A 382 -2.60 -17.15 3.05
N CYS A 383 -3.61 -16.31 2.80
CA CYS A 383 -4.51 -15.81 3.83
C CYS A 383 -5.41 -16.91 4.39
N ASP A 384 -5.92 -17.80 3.53
CA ASP A 384 -6.75 -18.92 3.95
C ASP A 384 -5.95 -19.91 4.78
N GLY A 385 -4.67 -20.12 4.45
CA GLY A 385 -3.72 -20.88 5.24
C GLY A 385 -3.17 -20.15 6.48
N GLY A 386 -3.79 -19.03 6.89
CA GLY A 386 -3.48 -18.34 8.15
C GLY A 386 -2.31 -17.35 8.11
N THR A 387 -1.74 -17.06 6.93
CA THR A 387 -0.65 -16.09 6.83
C THR A 387 -1.20 -14.67 6.91
N ARG A 388 -0.92 -14.00 8.04
CA ARG A 388 -1.39 -12.63 8.32
C ARG A 388 -1.01 -11.61 7.24
N THR A 389 0.23 -11.68 6.72
CA THR A 389 0.72 -10.80 5.65
C THR A 389 0.01 -11.05 4.32
N GLY A 390 -0.30 -12.32 4.00
CA GLY A 390 -1.13 -12.69 2.85
C GLY A 390 -2.52 -12.03 2.90
N CYS A 391 -3.15 -12.03 4.09
CA CYS A 391 -4.43 -11.34 4.29
C CYS A 391 -4.30 -9.81 4.09
N THR A 392 -3.24 -9.20 4.58
CA THR A 392 -3.00 -7.76 4.39
C THR A 392 -2.79 -7.42 2.91
N TYR A 393 -1.99 -8.19 2.17
CA TYR A 393 -1.79 -7.96 0.74
C TYR A 393 -3.06 -8.21 -0.08
N LEU A 394 -3.83 -9.23 0.28
CA LEU A 394 -5.13 -9.47 -0.34
C LEU A 394 -6.09 -8.28 -0.11
N GLY A 395 -6.14 -7.78 1.11
CA GLY A 395 -6.89 -6.57 1.45
C GLY A 395 -6.46 -5.36 0.62
N ASN A 396 -5.15 -5.16 0.44
CA ASN A 396 -4.59 -4.07 -0.37
C ASN A 396 -4.99 -4.18 -1.85
N ILE A 397 -5.00 -5.38 -2.44
CA ILE A 397 -5.44 -5.61 -3.82
C ILE A 397 -6.92 -5.21 -4.00
N TYR A 398 -7.79 -5.64 -3.09
CA TYR A 398 -9.20 -5.24 -3.14
C TYR A 398 -9.40 -3.74 -2.90
N TYR A 399 -8.62 -3.14 -2.01
CA TYR A 399 -8.67 -1.71 -1.73
C TYR A 399 -8.24 -0.85 -2.93
N SER A 400 -7.17 -1.25 -3.61
CA SER A 400 -6.63 -0.52 -4.76
C SER A 400 -7.36 -0.80 -6.07
N GLY A 401 -8.03 -1.96 -6.19
CA GLY A 401 -8.67 -2.44 -7.42
C GLY A 401 -7.66 -2.96 -8.45
N GLN A 402 -6.50 -3.39 -8.02
CA GLN A 402 -5.51 -4.02 -8.90
C GLN A 402 -5.93 -5.46 -9.21
N GLY A 403 -6.00 -5.80 -10.50
CA GLY A 403 -6.47 -7.12 -10.93
C GLY A 403 -7.98 -7.34 -10.83
N GLY A 404 -8.77 -6.26 -10.73
CA GLY A 404 -10.21 -6.33 -10.67
C GLY A 404 -10.85 -5.03 -10.16
N PRO A 405 -12.17 -4.95 -10.04
CA PRO A 405 -12.83 -3.79 -9.48
C PRO A 405 -12.44 -3.61 -8.00
N ARG A 406 -12.41 -2.35 -7.56
CA ARG A 406 -12.25 -2.03 -6.14
C ARG A 406 -13.41 -2.59 -5.34
N ASP A 407 -13.09 -3.26 -4.24
CA ASP A 407 -14.06 -3.80 -3.31
C ASP A 407 -13.62 -3.52 -1.87
N TYR A 408 -14.06 -2.40 -1.34
CA TYR A 408 -13.71 -1.97 0.01
C TYR A 408 -14.33 -2.85 1.10
N PHE A 409 -15.42 -3.57 0.82
CA PHE A 409 -16.00 -4.52 1.76
C PHE A 409 -15.10 -5.75 1.93
N GLN A 410 -14.62 -6.31 0.83
CA GLN A 410 -13.64 -7.41 0.86
C GLN A 410 -12.32 -6.94 1.49
N ALA A 411 -11.84 -5.74 1.11
CA ALA A 411 -10.63 -5.17 1.71
C ALA A 411 -10.72 -5.10 3.23
N ARG A 412 -11.83 -4.57 3.76
CA ARG A 412 -12.10 -4.53 5.19
C ARG A 412 -12.06 -5.93 5.82
N THR A 413 -12.73 -6.89 5.19
CA THR A 413 -12.83 -8.27 5.71
C THR A 413 -11.44 -8.90 5.86
N PHE A 414 -10.58 -8.73 4.86
CA PHE A 414 -9.22 -9.27 4.91
C PHE A 414 -8.29 -8.48 5.83
N PHE A 415 -8.44 -7.15 5.93
CA PHE A 415 -7.71 -6.37 6.93
C PHE A 415 -8.14 -6.74 8.35
N GLN A 416 -9.43 -7.01 8.58
CA GLN A 416 -9.92 -7.50 9.86
C GLN A 416 -9.26 -8.84 10.19
N LYS A 417 -9.31 -9.84 9.27
CA LYS A 417 -8.66 -11.14 9.45
C LYS A 417 -7.16 -11.00 9.73
N ALA A 418 -6.46 -10.12 9.00
CA ALA A 418 -5.04 -9.83 9.23
C ALA A 418 -4.78 -9.26 10.64
N CYS A 419 -5.59 -8.26 11.05
CA CYS A 419 -5.48 -7.63 12.35
C CYS A 419 -5.78 -8.61 13.51
N ASP A 420 -6.75 -9.51 13.32
CA ASP A 420 -7.09 -10.56 14.29
C ASP A 420 -5.95 -11.60 14.42
N LEU A 421 -5.26 -11.88 13.32
CA LEU A 421 -4.04 -12.70 13.29
C LEU A 421 -2.80 -11.95 13.83
N GLY A 422 -2.96 -10.72 14.30
CA GLY A 422 -1.87 -9.94 14.90
C GLY A 422 -1.01 -9.17 13.90
N ASP A 423 -1.45 -8.98 12.64
CA ASP A 423 -0.77 -8.08 11.71
C ASP A 423 -1.10 -6.61 12.02
N VAL A 424 -0.14 -5.93 12.58
CA VAL A 424 -0.28 -4.51 12.93
C VAL A 424 -0.44 -3.60 11.70
N VAL A 425 0.05 -4.02 10.53
CA VAL A 425 -0.15 -3.33 9.25
C VAL A 425 -1.61 -3.49 8.81
N GLY A 426 -2.15 -4.70 8.93
CA GLY A 426 -3.58 -4.96 8.71
C GLY A 426 -4.47 -4.13 9.64
N CYS A 427 -4.11 -4.01 10.93
CA CYS A 427 -4.82 -3.15 11.87
C CYS A 427 -4.77 -1.66 11.44
N SER A 428 -3.61 -1.18 10.99
CA SER A 428 -3.46 0.19 10.50
C SER A 428 -4.34 0.46 9.27
N SER A 429 -4.37 -0.48 8.33
CA SER A 429 -5.20 -0.41 7.13
C SER A 429 -6.70 -0.43 7.48
N LEU A 430 -7.09 -1.26 8.44
CA LEU A 430 -8.46 -1.32 8.93
C LEU A 430 -8.88 -0.01 9.61
N GLY A 431 -8.01 0.58 10.41
CA GLY A 431 -8.20 1.92 10.99
C GLY A 431 -8.44 2.98 9.91
N SER A 432 -7.69 2.92 8.80
CA SER A 432 -7.86 3.83 7.66
C SER A 432 -9.19 3.63 6.94
N VAL A 433 -9.66 2.38 6.80
CA VAL A 433 -10.98 2.06 6.22
C VAL A 433 -12.11 2.67 7.06
N TYR A 434 -12.10 2.48 8.39
CA TYR A 434 -13.11 3.06 9.26
C TYR A 434 -13.02 4.59 9.34
N SER A 435 -11.82 5.14 9.31
CA SER A 435 -11.60 6.60 9.31
C SER A 435 -12.11 7.28 8.03
N SER A 436 -11.98 6.62 6.88
CA SER A 436 -12.43 7.15 5.59
C SER A 436 -13.89 6.85 5.25
N GLY A 437 -14.50 5.84 5.88
CA GLY A 437 -15.85 5.37 5.55
C GLY A 437 -15.93 4.62 4.20
N LEU A 438 -14.79 4.14 3.69
CA LEU A 438 -14.76 3.42 2.41
C LEU A 438 -15.24 1.97 2.61
N GLY A 439 -16.39 1.63 2.01
CA GLY A 439 -17.00 0.30 2.12
C GLY A 439 -17.64 -0.01 3.48
N VAL A 440 -17.66 0.95 4.39
CA VAL A 440 -18.32 0.90 5.70
C VAL A 440 -18.83 2.28 6.08
N THR A 441 -19.75 2.36 7.03
CA THR A 441 -20.05 3.64 7.69
C THR A 441 -18.78 4.14 8.40
N GLN A 442 -18.45 5.41 8.20
CA GLN A 442 -17.33 6.05 8.88
C GLN A 442 -17.50 5.95 10.40
N ASP A 443 -16.46 5.43 11.07
CA ASP A 443 -16.45 5.26 12.53
C ASP A 443 -15.05 5.56 13.08
N PHE A 444 -14.89 6.78 13.56
CA PHE A 444 -13.63 7.23 14.14
C PHE A 444 -13.32 6.55 15.49
N SER A 445 -14.30 6.01 16.19
CA SER A 445 -14.07 5.27 17.44
C SER A 445 -13.43 3.93 17.19
N LEU A 446 -13.93 3.19 16.18
CA LEU A 446 -13.27 1.97 15.69
C LEU A 446 -11.90 2.28 15.08
N ALA A 447 -11.82 3.33 14.24
CA ALA A 447 -10.54 3.76 13.66
C ALA A 447 -9.48 4.02 14.74
N ARG A 448 -9.85 4.73 15.81
CA ARG A 448 -8.98 4.96 16.98
C ARG A 448 -8.47 3.67 17.58
N THR A 449 -9.37 2.70 17.81
CA THR A 449 -9.02 1.40 18.42
C THR A 449 -7.98 0.66 17.58
N PHE A 450 -8.18 0.61 16.25
CA PHE A 450 -7.27 -0.08 15.36
C PHE A 450 -5.95 0.68 15.16
N PHE A 451 -5.98 2.02 15.06
CA PHE A 451 -4.75 2.82 15.04
C PHE A 451 -3.96 2.71 16.34
N GLN A 452 -4.65 2.63 17.51
CA GLN A 452 -3.98 2.39 18.78
C GLN A 452 -3.23 1.06 18.75
N LYS A 453 -3.91 -0.05 18.39
CA LYS A 453 -3.30 -1.38 18.27
C LYS A 453 -2.10 -1.38 17.33
N ALA A 454 -2.22 -0.70 16.18
CA ALA A 454 -1.13 -0.59 15.21
C ALA A 454 0.04 0.28 15.70
N CYS A 455 -0.25 1.40 16.37
CA CYS A 455 0.75 2.29 16.97
C CYS A 455 1.52 1.60 18.10
N ASP A 456 0.82 0.82 18.94
CA ASP A 456 1.45 0.05 20.02
C ASP A 456 2.34 -1.06 19.45
N GLY A 457 1.93 -1.64 18.33
CA GLY A 457 2.70 -2.60 17.55
C GLY A 457 3.85 -1.98 16.74
N GLY A 458 4.11 -0.67 16.86
CA GLY A 458 5.26 -0.02 16.25
C GLY A 458 5.05 0.60 14.85
N ILE A 459 3.80 0.67 14.37
CA ILE A 459 3.50 1.36 13.10
C ILE A 459 3.41 2.88 13.36
N MET A 460 4.48 3.59 13.11
CA MET A 460 4.60 5.03 13.40
C MET A 460 3.60 5.89 12.59
N ALA A 461 3.26 5.46 11.38
CA ALA A 461 2.20 6.10 10.59
C ALA A 461 0.84 6.02 11.30
N ALA A 462 0.54 4.88 11.94
CA ALA A 462 -0.69 4.73 12.73
C ALA A 462 -0.69 5.61 13.99
N CYS A 463 0.48 5.80 14.63
CA CYS A 463 0.61 6.76 15.73
C CYS A 463 0.26 8.17 15.27
N THR A 464 0.70 8.56 14.07
CA THR A 464 0.35 9.87 13.50
C THR A 464 -1.14 9.97 13.19
N SER A 465 -1.73 8.93 12.60
CA SER A 465 -3.18 8.88 12.33
C SER A 465 -4.00 8.97 13.61
N LEU A 466 -3.59 8.24 14.64
CA LEU A 466 -4.21 8.32 15.97
C LEU A 466 -4.08 9.72 16.58
N GLY A 467 -2.89 10.32 16.47
CA GLY A 467 -2.65 11.70 16.90
C GLY A 467 -3.55 12.70 16.18
N ASN A 468 -3.81 12.50 14.88
CA ASN A 468 -4.73 13.34 14.11
C ASN A 468 -6.18 13.22 14.60
N LEU A 469 -6.63 12.03 15.04
CA LEU A 469 -7.96 11.85 15.64
C LEU A 469 -8.10 12.66 16.94
N TYR A 470 -7.10 12.63 17.82
CA TYR A 470 -7.08 13.46 19.02
C TYR A 470 -6.96 14.95 18.73
N TYR A 471 -6.15 15.31 17.71
CA TYR A 471 -5.99 16.69 17.27
C TYR A 471 -7.30 17.28 16.73
N GLY A 472 -8.06 16.51 15.96
CA GLY A 472 -9.32 16.94 15.34
C GLY A 472 -10.55 16.69 16.19
N GLY A 473 -10.46 15.98 17.33
CA GLY A 473 -11.63 15.58 18.14
C GLY A 473 -12.54 14.60 17.41
N GLN A 474 -11.97 13.74 16.55
CA GLN A 474 -12.74 12.80 15.74
C GLN A 474 -12.89 11.45 16.46
N GLY A 475 -14.11 11.07 16.82
CA GLY A 475 -14.41 9.84 17.58
C GLY A 475 -13.86 9.83 19.02
N VAL A 476 -13.34 10.95 19.49
CA VAL A 476 -12.79 11.19 20.82
C VAL A 476 -12.81 12.70 21.09
N ALA A 477 -12.86 13.10 22.36
CA ALA A 477 -12.69 14.51 22.71
C ALA A 477 -11.34 15.03 22.20
N GLN A 478 -11.31 16.25 21.67
CA GLN A 478 -10.09 16.89 21.21
C GLN A 478 -9.08 17.00 22.36
N ASP A 479 -7.89 16.48 22.14
CA ASP A 479 -6.80 16.48 23.13
C ASP A 479 -5.45 16.67 22.44
N TYR A 480 -4.99 17.90 22.41
CA TYR A 480 -3.70 18.25 21.83
C TYR A 480 -2.50 17.67 22.60
N SER A 481 -2.65 17.36 23.90
CA SER A 481 -1.58 16.73 24.70
C SER A 481 -1.36 15.29 24.29
N GLN A 482 -2.44 14.53 24.11
CA GLN A 482 -2.39 13.18 23.56
C GLN A 482 -1.85 13.20 22.11
N ALA A 483 -2.36 14.12 21.27
CA ALA A 483 -1.88 14.27 19.91
C ALA A 483 -0.37 14.53 19.88
N ARG A 484 0.14 15.44 20.72
CA ARG A 484 1.58 15.73 20.84
C ARG A 484 2.38 14.49 21.21
N THR A 485 1.94 13.72 22.20
CA THR A 485 2.64 12.51 22.64
C THR A 485 2.76 11.48 21.52
N LEU A 486 1.69 11.31 20.76
CA LEU A 486 1.64 10.38 19.62
C LEU A 486 2.49 10.88 18.44
N PHE A 487 2.45 12.17 18.14
CA PHE A 487 3.31 12.76 17.10
C PHE A 487 4.79 12.69 17.51
N GLN A 488 5.09 12.89 18.82
CA GLN A 488 6.46 12.70 19.32
C GLN A 488 6.94 11.27 19.14
N LYS A 489 6.11 10.27 19.54
CA LYS A 489 6.41 8.86 19.33
C LYS A 489 6.66 8.56 17.85
N ALA A 490 5.84 9.10 16.97
CA ALA A 490 5.99 8.91 15.53
C ALA A 490 7.27 9.55 14.98
N CYS A 491 7.55 10.80 15.40
CA CYS A 491 8.76 11.53 14.99
C CYS A 491 10.03 10.84 15.47
N ASP A 492 10.07 10.37 16.72
CA ASP A 492 11.23 9.68 17.30
C ASP A 492 11.42 8.30 16.68
N GLY A 493 10.34 7.65 16.27
CA GLY A 493 10.34 6.42 15.50
C GLY A 493 10.71 6.60 14.02
N GLY A 494 11.07 7.82 13.58
CA GLY A 494 11.53 8.09 12.22
C GLY A 494 10.42 8.37 11.20
N TYR A 495 9.17 8.50 11.62
CA TYR A 495 8.09 8.88 10.72
C TYR A 495 7.96 10.41 10.65
N MET A 496 8.50 10.98 9.60
CA MET A 496 8.72 12.42 9.47
C MET A 496 7.44 13.28 9.48
N TRP A 497 6.29 12.73 9.11
CA TRP A 497 5.00 13.41 9.26
C TRP A 497 4.62 13.66 10.73
N GLY A 498 5.08 12.81 11.66
CA GLY A 498 4.98 13.06 13.09
C GLY A 498 5.75 14.33 13.50
N CYS A 499 6.96 14.51 12.97
CA CYS A 499 7.76 15.73 13.20
C CYS A 499 7.07 16.96 12.59
N THR A 500 6.49 16.83 11.40
CA THR A 500 5.70 17.91 10.77
C THR A 500 4.55 18.35 11.67
N ASN A 501 3.78 17.40 12.18
CA ASN A 501 2.63 17.71 13.05
C ASN A 501 3.06 18.33 14.39
N LEU A 502 4.18 17.85 14.97
CA LEU A 502 4.78 18.49 16.15
C LEU A 502 5.16 19.95 15.87
N GLY A 503 5.85 20.21 14.77
CA GLY A 503 6.20 21.56 14.35
C GLY A 503 4.96 22.44 14.22
N THR A 504 3.86 21.89 13.71
CA THR A 504 2.58 22.59 13.59
C THR A 504 1.95 22.89 14.96
N LEU A 505 1.99 21.95 15.90
CA LEU A 505 1.50 22.17 17.27
C LEU A 505 2.26 23.33 17.95
N TYR A 506 3.60 23.33 17.87
CA TYR A 506 4.41 24.38 18.45
C TYR A 506 4.26 25.72 17.72
N SER A 507 4.14 25.70 16.39
CA SER A 507 3.90 26.91 15.60
C SER A 507 2.57 27.58 15.92
N ASN A 508 1.53 26.79 16.21
CA ASN A 508 0.18 27.30 16.47
C ASN A 508 -0.12 27.51 17.96
N GLY A 509 0.72 27.00 18.88
CA GLY A 509 0.45 27.02 20.32
C GLY A 509 -0.69 26.11 20.75
N GLN A 510 -0.86 24.97 20.07
CA GLN A 510 -1.94 24.02 20.33
C GLN A 510 -1.50 22.93 21.30
N GLY A 511 -2.07 22.92 22.51
CA GLY A 511 -1.69 21.99 23.59
C GLY A 511 -0.30 22.23 24.19
N VAL A 512 0.40 23.26 23.72
CA VAL A 512 1.68 23.76 24.19
C VAL A 512 1.70 25.28 24.04
N ALA A 513 2.57 25.97 24.75
CA ALA A 513 2.85 27.38 24.43
C ALA A 513 3.42 27.49 23.02
N GLN A 514 3.02 28.52 22.29
CA GLN A 514 3.55 28.79 20.96
C GLN A 514 5.07 28.98 21.03
N ASP A 515 5.80 28.19 20.26
CA ASP A 515 7.26 28.21 20.23
C ASP A 515 7.76 27.91 18.81
N TYR A 516 8.03 28.98 18.08
CA TYR A 516 8.55 28.87 16.72
C TYR A 516 9.97 28.30 16.65
N SER A 517 10.76 28.35 17.73
CA SER A 517 12.09 27.75 17.78
C SER A 517 12.00 26.23 17.78
N GLN A 518 11.10 25.68 18.60
CA GLN A 518 10.78 24.25 18.56
C GLN A 518 10.16 23.87 17.22
N ALA A 519 9.25 24.70 16.69
CA ALA A 519 8.66 24.45 15.37
C ALA A 519 9.74 24.34 14.28
N ARG A 520 10.72 25.25 14.25
CA ARG A 520 11.87 25.18 13.33
C ARG A 520 12.62 23.86 13.47
N THR A 521 12.90 23.43 14.70
CA THR A 521 13.66 22.20 14.97
C THR A 521 12.93 20.98 14.40
N PHE A 522 11.63 20.84 14.64
CA PHE A 522 10.85 19.73 14.14
C PHE A 522 10.63 19.80 12.63
N TYR A 523 10.39 20.97 12.07
CA TYR A 523 10.29 21.15 10.63
C TYR A 523 11.62 20.87 9.93
N GLN A 524 12.76 21.26 10.53
CA GLN A 524 14.09 20.94 10.00
C GLN A 524 14.27 19.42 9.92
N ARG A 525 13.96 18.69 11.01
CA ARG A 525 14.05 17.23 11.04
C ARG A 525 13.15 16.58 9.98
N ALA A 526 11.92 17.08 9.81
CA ALA A 526 11.00 16.56 8.79
C ALA A 526 11.46 16.88 7.37
N CYS A 527 11.97 18.08 7.14
CA CYS A 527 12.53 18.52 5.87
C CYS A 527 13.77 17.68 5.49
N ASP A 528 14.66 17.42 6.45
CA ASP A 528 15.84 16.58 6.21
C ASP A 528 15.46 15.13 5.95
N GLY A 529 14.40 14.68 6.55
CA GLY A 529 13.78 13.38 6.29
C GLY A 529 12.94 13.28 5.02
N GLY A 530 12.95 14.33 4.17
CA GLY A 530 12.36 14.28 2.83
C GLY A 530 10.89 14.74 2.72
N VAL A 531 10.31 15.34 3.75
CA VAL A 531 8.96 15.91 3.65
C VAL A 531 9.04 17.33 3.07
N MET A 532 8.96 17.43 1.74
CA MET A 532 9.21 18.68 1.01
C MET A 532 8.24 19.82 1.35
N SER A 533 6.97 19.52 1.60
CA SER A 533 5.99 20.52 2.07
C SER A 533 6.37 21.13 3.42
N THR A 534 7.05 20.36 4.27
CA THR A 534 7.56 20.86 5.56
C THR A 534 8.80 21.74 5.38
N CYS A 535 9.64 21.48 4.36
CA CYS A 535 10.70 22.39 3.99
C CYS A 535 10.13 23.77 3.62
N THR A 536 9.01 23.81 2.92
CA THR A 536 8.32 25.09 2.61
C THR A 536 7.86 25.80 3.88
N SER A 537 7.27 25.05 4.83
CA SER A 537 6.87 25.60 6.13
C SER A 537 8.05 26.16 6.92
N LEU A 538 9.17 25.44 6.93
CA LEU A 538 10.43 25.88 7.54
C LEU A 538 10.96 27.16 6.87
N GLY A 539 10.96 27.19 5.54
CA GLY A 539 11.36 28.38 4.77
C GLY A 539 10.51 29.60 5.12
N ASN A 540 9.19 29.41 5.33
CA ASN A 540 8.30 30.48 5.76
C ASN A 540 8.68 31.04 7.16
N LEU A 541 9.07 30.15 8.11
CA LEU A 541 9.55 30.60 9.43
C LEU A 541 10.86 31.40 9.35
N TYR A 542 11.78 30.97 8.49
CA TYR A 542 13.02 31.76 8.25
C TYR A 542 12.71 33.08 7.58
N TYR A 543 11.84 33.08 6.56
CA TYR A 543 11.41 34.30 5.86
C TYR A 543 10.73 35.29 6.78
N GLY A 544 9.87 34.82 7.69
CA GLY A 544 9.13 35.69 8.63
C GLY A 544 9.90 36.03 9.89
N GLY A 545 11.09 35.50 10.13
CA GLY A 545 11.83 35.68 11.38
C GLY A 545 11.18 35.04 12.61
N GLN A 546 10.32 34.06 12.39
CA GLN A 546 9.61 33.38 13.48
C GLN A 546 10.48 32.29 14.11
N GLY A 547 10.71 32.35 15.42
CA GLY A 547 11.58 31.43 16.16
C GLY A 547 13.09 31.76 16.05
N GLY A 548 13.44 32.99 15.67
CA GLY A 548 14.81 33.50 15.54
C GLY A 548 14.87 34.69 14.62
N ALA A 549 16.05 35.16 14.31
CA ALA A 549 16.22 36.24 13.35
C ALA A 549 15.65 35.87 11.98
N GLN A 550 15.15 36.84 11.25
CA GLN A 550 14.79 36.72 9.85
C GLN A 550 16.05 36.34 9.05
N ASP A 551 15.97 35.28 8.25
CA ASP A 551 17.10 34.78 7.48
C ASP A 551 16.64 34.38 6.07
N PHE A 552 16.77 35.26 5.15
CA PHE A 552 16.40 35.04 3.75
C PHE A 552 17.34 34.04 3.04
N ASN A 553 18.60 33.87 3.49
CA ASN A 553 19.52 32.90 2.91
C ASN A 553 19.05 31.46 3.26
N GLN A 554 18.72 31.25 4.54
CA GLN A 554 18.13 29.96 4.98
C GLN A 554 16.77 29.74 4.32
N ALA A 555 15.92 30.75 4.22
CA ALA A 555 14.64 30.64 3.51
C ALA A 555 14.85 30.20 2.04
N SER A 556 15.78 30.89 1.34
CA SER A 556 16.11 30.57 -0.06
C SER A 556 16.61 29.13 -0.24
N SER A 557 17.57 28.69 0.59
CA SER A 557 18.12 27.33 0.51
C SER A 557 17.07 26.28 0.81
N THR A 558 16.19 26.52 1.77
CA THR A 558 15.12 25.61 2.17
C THR A 558 14.02 25.54 1.11
N TYR A 559 13.60 26.68 0.56
CA TYR A 559 12.66 26.70 -0.57
C TYR A 559 13.25 26.04 -1.81
N LYS A 560 14.58 26.21 -2.06
CA LYS A 560 15.24 25.52 -3.17
C LYS A 560 15.16 24.01 -3.00
N LYS A 561 15.49 23.47 -1.83
CA LYS A 561 15.38 22.05 -1.51
C LYS A 561 13.95 21.53 -1.74
N ALA A 562 12.95 22.28 -1.28
CA ALA A 562 11.54 21.92 -1.46
C ALA A 562 11.10 21.98 -2.93
N CYS A 563 11.49 23.02 -3.66
CA CYS A 563 11.19 23.19 -5.08
C CYS A 563 11.84 22.10 -5.94
N ASP A 564 13.10 21.76 -5.67
CA ASP A 564 13.82 20.69 -6.34
C ASP A 564 13.15 19.32 -6.06
N GLY A 565 12.60 19.14 -4.87
CA GLY A 565 11.80 17.99 -4.46
C GLY A 565 10.33 18.00 -4.93
N GLY A 566 9.95 18.97 -5.77
CA GLY A 566 8.63 18.99 -6.42
C GLY A 566 7.54 19.79 -5.69
N ASP A 567 7.85 20.54 -4.64
CA ASP A 567 6.87 21.45 -4.01
C ASP A 567 6.74 22.75 -4.81
N MET A 568 5.64 22.87 -5.53
CA MET A 568 5.38 24.03 -6.40
C MET A 568 5.13 25.33 -5.63
N LEU A 569 4.69 25.25 -4.38
CA LEU A 569 4.55 26.42 -3.50
C LEU A 569 5.94 26.98 -3.14
N ALA A 570 6.89 26.10 -2.84
CA ALA A 570 8.28 26.48 -2.59
C ALA A 570 8.93 27.12 -3.84
N CYS A 571 8.68 26.57 -5.04
CA CYS A 571 9.17 27.15 -6.29
C CYS A 571 8.64 28.58 -6.45
N THR A 572 7.36 28.81 -6.13
CA THR A 572 6.77 30.16 -6.16
C THR A 572 7.44 31.07 -5.14
N SER A 573 7.62 30.61 -3.90
CA SER A 573 8.26 31.38 -2.82
C SER A 573 9.73 31.74 -3.15
N LEU A 574 10.48 30.77 -3.70
CA LEU A 574 11.84 31.02 -4.18
C LEU A 574 11.88 32.02 -5.34
N GLY A 575 10.92 31.91 -6.27
CA GLY A 575 10.74 32.90 -7.35
C GLY A 575 10.50 34.30 -6.80
N ASN A 576 9.70 34.46 -5.74
CA ASN A 576 9.48 35.75 -5.07
C ASN A 576 10.78 36.30 -4.46
N LEU A 577 11.63 35.45 -3.88
CA LEU A 577 12.93 35.87 -3.35
C LEU A 577 13.85 36.40 -4.46
N TYR A 578 13.96 35.70 -5.59
CA TYR A 578 14.73 36.16 -6.74
C TYR A 578 14.14 37.41 -7.39
N TYR A 579 12.82 37.53 -7.44
CA TYR A 579 12.14 38.70 -7.94
C TYR A 579 12.40 39.93 -7.08
N GLY A 580 12.36 39.75 -5.74
CA GLY A 580 12.59 40.83 -4.76
C GLY A 580 14.06 41.13 -4.46
N GLY A 581 14.95 40.17 -4.70
CA GLY A 581 16.36 40.26 -4.29
C GLY A 581 16.53 40.07 -2.77
N GLN A 582 15.73 39.20 -2.17
CA GLN A 582 15.76 38.92 -0.73
C GLN A 582 16.57 37.66 -0.45
N GLY A 583 17.71 37.77 0.23
CA GLY A 583 18.62 36.64 0.53
C GLY A 583 19.29 36.01 -0.69
N VAL A 584 19.02 36.53 -1.86
CA VAL A 584 19.62 36.15 -3.14
C VAL A 584 19.78 37.42 -3.97
N THR A 585 20.73 37.43 -4.89
CA THR A 585 20.83 38.52 -5.86
C THR A 585 19.59 38.56 -6.73
N LYS A 586 19.01 39.72 -6.87
CA LYS A 586 17.82 39.94 -7.71
C LYS A 586 18.05 39.41 -9.13
N ASN A 587 17.20 38.48 -9.56
CA ASN A 587 17.37 37.78 -10.83
C ASN A 587 16.00 37.43 -11.43
N TYR A 588 15.51 38.28 -12.29
CA TYR A 588 14.22 38.07 -12.96
C TYR A 588 14.16 36.86 -13.90
N PRO A 589 15.21 36.54 -14.68
CA PRO A 589 15.25 35.29 -15.46
C PRO A 589 15.06 34.06 -14.59
N GLU A 590 15.71 33.97 -13.43
CA GLU A 590 15.57 32.85 -12.50
C GLU A 590 14.16 32.83 -11.89
N ALA A 591 13.66 33.99 -11.44
CA ALA A 591 12.28 34.11 -10.96
C ALA A 591 11.27 33.60 -12.00
N ARG A 592 11.44 33.97 -13.26
CA ARG A 592 10.60 33.53 -14.37
C ARG A 592 10.64 32.02 -14.53
N THR A 593 11.83 31.41 -14.50
CA THR A 593 11.99 29.95 -14.62
C THR A 593 11.28 29.20 -13.48
N LEU A 594 11.42 29.69 -12.26
CA LEU A 594 10.77 29.12 -11.08
C LEU A 594 9.25 29.28 -11.12
N TYR A 595 8.75 30.45 -11.51
CA TYR A 595 7.31 30.65 -11.69
C TYR A 595 6.76 29.79 -12.83
N GLN A 596 7.51 29.63 -13.93
CA GLN A 596 7.12 28.73 -15.03
C GLN A 596 6.98 27.29 -14.51
N LYS A 597 8.02 26.78 -13.83
CA LYS A 597 7.99 25.44 -13.22
C LYS A 597 6.79 25.27 -12.29
N ALA A 598 6.54 26.26 -11.44
CA ALA A 598 5.44 26.22 -10.49
C ALA A 598 4.06 26.32 -11.18
N CYS A 599 3.93 27.18 -12.18
CA CYS A 599 2.71 27.32 -12.97
C CYS A 599 2.39 26.05 -13.74
N ASP A 600 3.38 25.42 -14.38
CA ASP A 600 3.21 24.15 -15.10
C ASP A 600 2.82 23.01 -14.14
N GLY A 601 3.35 23.03 -12.92
CA GLY A 601 2.97 22.16 -11.81
C GLY A 601 1.61 22.48 -11.16
N GLY A 602 0.84 23.44 -11.72
CA GLY A 602 -0.54 23.74 -11.27
C GLY A 602 -0.65 24.85 -10.21
N ASN A 603 0.43 25.52 -9.82
CA ASN A 603 0.34 26.64 -8.88
C ASN A 603 -0.18 27.91 -9.59
N LEU A 604 -1.44 28.23 -9.36
CA LEU A 604 -2.11 29.37 -10.03
C LEU A 604 -1.54 30.73 -9.62
N SER A 605 -1.01 30.87 -8.41
CA SER A 605 -0.35 32.10 -7.98
C SER A 605 0.94 32.33 -8.77
N ALA A 606 1.70 31.27 -9.05
CA ALA A 606 2.88 31.35 -9.90
C ALA A 606 2.52 31.73 -11.34
N CYS A 607 1.42 31.21 -11.89
CA CYS A 607 0.93 31.62 -13.21
C CYS A 607 0.62 33.13 -13.25
N SER A 608 -0.02 33.63 -12.18
CA SER A 608 -0.28 35.09 -12.05
C SER A 608 1.02 35.92 -11.96
N SER A 609 1.99 35.46 -11.15
CA SER A 609 3.29 36.14 -11.02
C SER A 609 4.10 36.11 -12.33
N LEU A 610 4.04 34.97 -13.05
CA LEU A 610 4.67 34.84 -14.36
C LEU A 610 4.03 35.79 -15.40
N GLY A 611 2.70 35.91 -15.36
CA GLY A 611 1.99 36.89 -16.17
C GLY A 611 2.45 38.33 -15.93
N ALA A 612 2.66 38.69 -14.65
CA ALA A 612 3.18 39.99 -14.29
C ALA A 612 4.63 40.23 -14.81
N ILE A 613 5.48 39.21 -14.80
CA ILE A 613 6.83 39.31 -15.38
C ILE A 613 6.75 39.66 -16.87
N TYR A 614 5.86 39.03 -17.63
CA TYR A 614 5.68 39.34 -19.06
C TYR A 614 5.00 40.71 -19.29
N GLU A 615 4.04 41.07 -18.43
CA GLU A 615 3.37 42.41 -18.51
C GLU A 615 4.35 43.56 -18.25
N ASP A 616 5.22 43.40 -17.23
CA ASP A 616 6.10 44.48 -16.76
C ASP A 616 7.48 44.48 -17.43
N ALA A 617 7.76 43.53 -18.33
CA ALA A 617 9.06 43.38 -19.01
C ALA A 617 10.22 43.08 -18.05
N GLN A 618 9.99 42.36 -17.00
CA GLN A 618 10.98 42.05 -15.97
C GLN A 618 11.89 40.90 -16.42
N GLY A 619 13.10 41.21 -16.94
CA GLY A 619 14.05 40.20 -17.41
C GLY A 619 13.64 39.45 -18.68
N THR A 620 12.62 39.95 -19.38
CA THR A 620 12.13 39.43 -20.66
C THR A 620 11.51 40.59 -21.45
N PRO A 621 11.47 40.53 -22.78
CA PRO A 621 10.67 41.50 -23.53
C PRO A 621 9.20 41.46 -23.08
N LYS A 622 8.56 42.63 -23.14
CA LYS A 622 7.14 42.77 -22.81
C LYS A 622 6.28 41.91 -23.76
N ASP A 623 5.46 41.08 -23.18
CA ASP A 623 4.58 40.19 -23.95
C ASP A 623 3.18 40.07 -23.29
N TYR A 624 2.29 40.94 -23.70
CA TYR A 624 0.92 40.94 -23.21
C TYR A 624 0.09 39.72 -23.65
N VAL A 625 0.49 39.01 -24.73
CA VAL A 625 -0.22 37.83 -25.19
C VAL A 625 0.06 36.67 -24.23
N GLN A 626 1.33 36.47 -23.87
CA GLN A 626 1.71 35.52 -22.84
C GLN A 626 1.12 35.89 -21.47
N ALA A 627 1.21 37.14 -21.08
CA ALA A 627 0.62 37.61 -19.81
C ALA A 627 -0.88 37.29 -19.75
N ARG A 628 -1.64 37.58 -20.81
CA ARG A 628 -3.06 37.27 -20.92
C ARG A 628 -3.35 35.77 -20.75
N SER A 629 -2.64 34.94 -21.47
CA SER A 629 -2.82 33.48 -21.41
C SER A 629 -2.59 32.93 -19.99
N LEU A 630 -1.56 33.41 -19.32
CA LEU A 630 -1.23 33.01 -17.96
C LEU A 630 -2.25 33.52 -16.93
N TYR A 631 -2.70 34.78 -17.07
CA TYR A 631 -3.75 35.33 -16.24
C TYR A 631 -5.09 34.62 -16.47
N GLN A 632 -5.40 34.26 -17.73
CA GLN A 632 -6.60 33.47 -18.04
C GLN A 632 -6.58 32.15 -17.30
N ARG A 633 -5.48 31.37 -17.45
CA ARG A 633 -5.31 30.08 -16.75
C ARG A 633 -5.45 30.23 -15.24
N ALA A 634 -4.85 31.25 -14.66
CA ALA A 634 -4.91 31.48 -13.23
C ALA A 634 -6.31 31.93 -12.78
N CYS A 635 -6.98 32.80 -13.54
CA CYS A 635 -8.34 33.28 -13.26
C CYS A 635 -9.39 32.17 -13.37
N ASP A 636 -9.27 31.30 -14.38
CA ASP A 636 -10.17 30.14 -14.55
C ASP A 636 -10.06 29.19 -13.35
N GLY A 637 -8.86 29.02 -12.84
CA GLY A 637 -8.59 28.25 -11.63
C GLY A 637 -8.93 28.97 -10.31
N GLY A 638 -9.52 30.18 -10.35
CA GLY A 638 -10.01 30.89 -9.16
C GLY A 638 -9.03 31.89 -8.53
N ASN A 639 -7.92 32.21 -9.17
CA ASN A 639 -7.03 33.28 -8.68
C ASN A 639 -7.62 34.65 -9.00
N PHE A 640 -8.20 35.35 -8.00
CA PHE A 640 -8.87 36.61 -8.17
C PHE A 640 -7.92 37.76 -8.57
N ILE A 641 -6.65 37.69 -8.17
CA ILE A 641 -5.63 38.71 -8.59
C ILE A 641 -5.42 38.60 -10.09
N ALA A 642 -5.29 37.36 -10.61
CA ALA A 642 -5.15 37.13 -12.05
C ALA A 642 -6.42 37.56 -12.81
N CYS A 643 -7.62 37.37 -12.25
CA CYS A 643 -8.86 37.85 -12.85
C CYS A 643 -8.85 39.41 -12.96
N ALA A 644 -8.37 40.09 -11.91
CA ALA A 644 -8.21 41.55 -11.92
C ALA A 644 -7.21 42.00 -13.01
N SER A 645 -6.06 41.34 -13.09
CA SER A 645 -5.04 41.65 -14.10
C SER A 645 -5.54 41.39 -15.51
N LEU A 646 -6.21 40.27 -15.73
CA LEU A 646 -6.81 39.93 -17.02
C LEU A 646 -7.89 40.95 -17.43
N GLY A 647 -8.78 41.29 -16.49
CA GLY A 647 -9.78 42.33 -16.69
C GLY A 647 -9.15 43.67 -17.03
N TRP A 648 -8.02 44.00 -16.41
CA TRP A 648 -7.26 45.22 -16.71
C TRP A 648 -6.63 45.20 -18.10
N LEU A 649 -6.11 44.06 -18.59
CA LEU A 649 -5.61 43.92 -19.96
C LEU A 649 -6.72 44.22 -20.99
N TYR A 650 -7.90 43.64 -20.82
CA TYR A 650 -9.06 43.95 -21.69
C TYR A 650 -9.53 45.41 -21.54
N PHE A 651 -9.56 45.93 -20.33
CA PHE A 651 -9.95 47.31 -20.04
C PHE A 651 -9.02 48.34 -20.74
N LYS A 652 -7.72 48.06 -20.76
CA LYS A 652 -6.72 48.95 -21.38
C LYS A 652 -6.42 48.64 -22.84
N GLY A 653 -6.84 47.47 -23.36
CA GLY A 653 -6.49 47.04 -24.71
C GLY A 653 -5.02 46.65 -24.84
N ARG A 654 -4.46 45.98 -23.82
CA ARG A 654 -3.06 45.52 -23.83
C ARG A 654 -2.95 44.07 -24.30
N GLY A 655 -2.31 43.85 -25.47
CA GLY A 655 -2.18 42.55 -26.08
C GLY A 655 -3.50 42.00 -26.67
N VAL A 656 -4.56 42.77 -26.58
CA VAL A 656 -5.89 42.57 -27.17
C VAL A 656 -6.48 43.91 -27.53
N SER A 657 -7.49 43.94 -28.39
CA SER A 657 -8.33 45.15 -28.56
C SER A 657 -9.03 45.47 -27.24
N LYS A 658 -9.22 46.75 -26.98
CA LYS A 658 -9.97 47.21 -25.80
C LYS A 658 -11.40 46.62 -25.84
N ASP A 659 -11.77 45.90 -24.79
CA ASP A 659 -13.05 45.21 -24.72
C ASP A 659 -13.60 45.23 -23.27
N TYR A 660 -14.49 46.16 -23.03
CA TYR A 660 -15.12 46.35 -21.74
C TYR A 660 -16.14 45.24 -21.41
N ALA A 661 -16.74 44.61 -22.44
CA ALA A 661 -17.67 43.48 -22.24
C ALA A 661 -16.95 42.28 -21.70
N GLN A 662 -15.72 42.01 -22.13
CA GLN A 662 -14.86 40.96 -21.57
C GLN A 662 -14.24 41.39 -20.21
N ALA A 663 -13.88 42.70 -20.04
CA ALA A 663 -13.31 43.17 -18.81
C ALA A 663 -14.28 43.07 -17.61
N ARG A 664 -15.57 43.37 -17.85
CA ARG A 664 -16.59 43.44 -16.81
C ARG A 664 -16.70 42.17 -15.97
N PRO A 665 -17.01 40.98 -16.52
CA PRO A 665 -17.21 39.75 -15.74
C PRO A 665 -15.95 39.36 -14.97
N LEU A 666 -14.77 39.64 -15.49
CA LEU A 666 -13.49 39.41 -14.85
C LEU A 666 -13.28 40.33 -13.64
N LEU A 667 -13.62 41.60 -13.79
CA LEU A 667 -13.57 42.58 -12.71
C LEU A 667 -14.65 42.32 -11.65
N GLU A 668 -15.84 41.86 -12.05
CA GLU A 668 -16.90 41.40 -11.14
C GLU A 668 -16.42 40.20 -10.29
N LYS A 669 -15.85 39.20 -10.93
CA LYS A 669 -15.27 38.01 -10.25
C LYS A 669 -14.16 38.41 -9.28
N ALA A 670 -13.25 39.30 -9.71
CA ALA A 670 -12.14 39.79 -8.89
C ALA A 670 -12.63 40.65 -7.72
N CYS A 671 -13.55 41.58 -7.96
CA CYS A 671 -14.16 42.43 -6.92
C CYS A 671 -14.93 41.56 -5.90
N GLY A 672 -15.71 40.57 -6.37
CA GLY A 672 -16.36 39.57 -5.52
C GLY A 672 -15.35 38.82 -4.64
N GLY A 673 -14.21 38.48 -5.18
CA GLY A 673 -13.08 37.86 -4.48
C GLY A 673 -12.25 38.79 -3.59
N GLY A 674 -12.65 40.04 -3.40
CA GLY A 674 -11.99 40.97 -2.48
C GLY A 674 -10.85 41.81 -3.08
N ILE A 675 -10.67 41.80 -4.38
CA ILE A 675 -9.64 42.65 -5.03
C ILE A 675 -10.20 44.06 -5.23
N MET A 676 -9.93 44.96 -4.30
CA MET A 676 -10.53 46.29 -4.23
C MET A 676 -10.21 47.18 -5.45
N ALA A 677 -9.05 47.02 -6.06
CA ALA A 677 -8.71 47.71 -7.30
C ALA A 677 -9.64 47.31 -8.46
N ALA A 678 -10.07 46.06 -8.50
CA ALA A 678 -11.05 45.59 -9.50
C ALA A 678 -12.44 46.20 -9.25
N CYS A 679 -12.85 46.38 -7.97
CA CYS A 679 -14.08 47.05 -7.62
C CYS A 679 -14.08 48.52 -8.13
N ASN A 680 -12.97 49.20 -7.97
CA ASN A 680 -12.82 50.57 -8.52
C ASN A 680 -12.94 50.58 -10.06
N ASN A 681 -12.26 49.69 -10.74
CA ASN A 681 -12.32 49.63 -12.21
C ASN A 681 -13.71 49.26 -12.72
N LEU A 682 -14.39 48.37 -11.98
CA LEU A 682 -15.78 48.02 -12.26
C LEU A 682 -16.73 49.21 -12.04
N GLY A 683 -16.51 49.97 -10.95
CA GLY A 683 -17.21 51.25 -10.67
C GLY A 683 -17.08 52.24 -11.82
N TRP A 684 -15.88 52.33 -12.38
CA TRP A 684 -15.62 53.17 -13.56
C TRP A 684 -16.43 52.73 -14.79
N LEU A 685 -16.58 51.43 -15.04
CA LEU A 685 -17.41 50.87 -16.15
C LEU A 685 -18.86 51.31 -15.98
N TYR A 686 -19.42 51.20 -14.77
CA TYR A 686 -20.81 51.62 -14.50
C TYR A 686 -20.99 53.11 -14.55
N GLU A 687 -20.01 53.88 -14.13
CA GLU A 687 -20.06 55.36 -14.23
C GLU A 687 -20.14 55.87 -15.67
N HIS A 688 -19.37 55.24 -16.58
CA HIS A 688 -19.26 55.70 -17.97
C HIS A 688 -20.22 54.94 -18.94
N GLY A 689 -20.85 53.85 -18.50
CA GLY A 689 -21.67 53.03 -19.35
C GLY A 689 -20.89 52.20 -20.37
N ASP A 690 -19.60 51.93 -20.05
CA ASP A 690 -18.70 51.22 -20.92
C ASP A 690 -18.80 49.72 -20.71
N GLY A 691 -19.36 48.95 -21.69
CA GLY A 691 -19.61 47.50 -21.60
C GLY A 691 -20.75 47.12 -20.66
N VAL A 692 -21.44 48.08 -20.08
CA VAL A 692 -22.65 47.96 -19.23
C VAL A 692 -23.55 49.17 -19.45
N SER A 693 -24.81 49.09 -19.07
CA SER A 693 -25.65 50.30 -18.94
C SER A 693 -25.12 51.19 -17.84
N GLN A 694 -25.08 52.49 -18.09
CA GLN A 694 -24.63 53.49 -17.10
C GLN A 694 -25.50 53.37 -15.85
N ASP A 695 -24.85 53.25 -14.68
CA ASP A 695 -25.52 53.16 -13.38
C ASP A 695 -24.68 53.81 -12.28
N TYR A 696 -24.98 55.04 -11.95
CA TYR A 696 -24.26 55.77 -10.90
C TYR A 696 -24.47 55.19 -9.50
N THR A 697 -25.57 54.47 -9.26
CA THR A 697 -25.82 53.82 -7.96
C THR A 697 -24.87 52.66 -7.77
N GLN A 698 -24.72 51.80 -8.77
CA GLN A 698 -23.75 50.73 -8.77
C GLN A 698 -22.31 51.29 -8.71
N ALA A 699 -22.00 52.27 -9.52
CA ALA A 699 -20.70 52.93 -9.50
C ALA A 699 -20.34 53.44 -8.09
N ARG A 700 -21.28 54.15 -7.43
CA ARG A 700 -21.11 54.67 -6.07
C ARG A 700 -20.85 53.55 -5.06
N SER A 701 -21.63 52.45 -5.10
CA SER A 701 -21.48 51.32 -4.22
C SER A 701 -20.11 50.65 -4.39
N LEU A 702 -19.65 50.46 -5.62
CA LEU A 702 -18.37 49.83 -5.94
C LEU A 702 -17.18 50.73 -5.54
N TYR A 703 -17.28 52.05 -5.77
CA TYR A 703 -16.26 53.01 -5.31
C TYR A 703 -16.20 53.06 -3.78
N GLN A 704 -17.37 53.07 -3.11
CA GLN A 704 -17.42 53.02 -1.65
C GLN A 704 -16.70 51.78 -1.12
N ARG A 705 -17.03 50.59 -1.66
CA ARG A 705 -16.38 49.34 -1.29
C ARG A 705 -14.87 49.37 -1.52
N ALA A 706 -14.43 49.91 -2.64
CA ALA A 706 -13.02 50.03 -2.94
C ALA A 706 -12.31 51.05 -2.04
N CYS A 707 -12.97 52.16 -1.68
CA CYS A 707 -12.49 53.19 -0.75
C CYS A 707 -12.35 52.59 0.67
N ASP A 708 -13.37 51.90 1.16
CA ASP A 708 -13.36 51.23 2.46
C ASP A 708 -12.27 50.18 2.53
N GLY A 709 -11.97 49.54 1.39
CA GLY A 709 -10.86 48.61 1.21
C GLY A 709 -9.49 49.26 1.03
N GLY A 710 -9.38 50.62 1.23
CA GLY A 710 -8.11 51.34 1.27
C GLY A 710 -7.60 51.83 -0.10
N ILE A 711 -8.40 51.75 -1.15
CA ILE A 711 -8.03 52.32 -2.47
C ILE A 711 -8.27 53.82 -2.51
N LYS A 712 -7.23 54.58 -2.28
CA LYS A 712 -7.32 56.06 -2.15
C LYS A 712 -7.99 56.75 -3.34
N TYR A 713 -7.63 56.40 -4.58
CA TYR A 713 -8.23 57.01 -5.78
C TYR A 713 -9.69 56.58 -5.97
N ALA A 714 -10.15 55.46 -5.37
CA ALA A 714 -11.58 55.12 -5.35
C ALA A 714 -12.37 56.07 -4.44
N CYS A 715 -11.78 56.53 -3.33
CA CYS A 715 -12.37 57.57 -2.49
C CYS A 715 -12.51 58.90 -3.24
N ASP A 716 -11.54 59.22 -4.08
CA ASP A 716 -11.59 60.44 -4.91
C ASP A 716 -12.65 60.31 -6.01
N ASN A 717 -12.75 59.15 -6.69
CA ASN A 717 -13.81 58.89 -7.66
C ASN A 717 -15.19 58.96 -6.99
N LEU A 718 -15.35 58.40 -5.78
CA LEU A 718 -16.59 58.48 -5.03
C LEU A 718 -17.02 59.93 -4.72
N ARG A 719 -16.08 60.80 -4.40
CA ARG A 719 -16.34 62.21 -4.14
C ARG A 719 -16.73 62.98 -5.41
N MET A 720 -16.13 62.61 -6.56
CA MET A 720 -16.41 63.22 -7.85
C MET A 720 -17.71 62.77 -8.47
N LEU A 721 -18.20 61.59 -8.08
CA LEU A 721 -19.44 61.03 -8.57
C LEU A 721 -20.65 61.76 -7.98
N ARG A 722 -21.22 62.69 -8.74
CA ARG A 722 -22.39 63.51 -8.35
C ARG A 722 -23.72 62.87 -8.68
#